data_32a1736214f473a50839f5aeeb172c48
#
_entry.id   32a1736214f473a50839f5aeeb172c48
#
_cell.length_a   1.000
_cell.length_b   1.000
_cell.length_c   1.000
_cell.angle_alpha   90.00
_cell.angle_beta   90.00
_cell.angle_gamma   90.00
#
_symmetry.space_group_name_H-M   'P 1'
#
loop_
_entity.id
_entity.type
_entity.pdbx_description
1 polymer ?
#
loop_
_entity_poly.entity_id
_entity_poly.type
_entity_poly.pdbx_seq_one_letter_code
_entity_poly.pdbx_strand_id
1 'polypeptide(L)'
;MKFVEVVLPLPLDGLFTYSVAEKQVASVQVGGRVLVPLGKSKHYIGIVMRLVDEPPAFEMKPIIEVVDQRPILLPQQMRLWQWISDYYLSPLGDIYKAALPSGLKAEEGYRPKTETYITLGSAYRNEQTLHVALNLLARATKQQKVFEGFLSLSHWDTLHDNAPQQQPVELTREELMNATNTSLAVIKALVDRGMLVLYQKEVGRLNTSEEAHPELMKPLNEAQTEAFNSINEQFAEKNVVLLHGVTSSGKTEIYIHLIQQALDRGEQVLYLLPEIALTVQITSRLKKVFGNRLGIYHSKYSDAERVEIWNKQLSNAPYDVVLGARSAVFLPFQKLGLVIIDEEHETSFKQQEPSPRYHARSSAVVLASLYKAKTLLGTATPSMESYYNAQQGKYGLVTLSTRFKGIELPQIDVVDVKDLQHRKMMQGLFSPRLLQAIGNALQDGKQVILFQNRRGFAPRIECTECGWVPKCTNCDVTLTVHKNLNLLSCHYCGFTYSMPTKCPQCGSEKLVSRGYGTEKIENQVRELFPEARVARMDLDTTHTRNAYERIIADFSAGRTNILIGTQMISKGLDFDNVSVVGILDADAMMNYPDFRAYEHAFMMMSQVSGRAGRKGRQGLVILQTKSAELPIIRQVVAHDFKSFCADLLDERALFHYPPFFHLVYVYLKHNKNEIVETAALEMGSRLRQYFSDRILGPDKPAIARVKTMHIRKIIIKLENGIDQKRVREVLRYVQKQMMQDKRYAALHIYYDVDPV
;
A
#
# COMPACT_ATOMS: atom_id res chain seq x y z
N MET A 1 -37.94 -8.74 23.02
CA MET A 1 -36.54 -8.21 23.06
C MET A 1 -35.82 -8.76 21.85
N LYS A 2 -35.05 -7.95 21.13
CA LYS A 2 -34.15 -8.42 20.07
C LYS A 2 -32.73 -8.40 20.61
N PHE A 3 -31.89 -9.23 20.04
CA PHE A 3 -30.49 -9.36 20.41
C PHE A 3 -29.62 -9.10 19.18
N VAL A 4 -28.38 -8.63 19.39
CA VAL A 4 -27.42 -8.37 18.34
C VAL A 4 -26.11 -9.05 18.63
N GLU A 5 -25.52 -9.63 17.61
CA GLU A 5 -24.15 -10.10 17.64
C GLU A 5 -23.22 -9.05 17.03
N VAL A 6 -22.26 -8.61 17.80
CA VAL A 6 -21.41 -7.45 17.51
C VAL A 6 -19.93 -7.89 17.46
N VAL A 7 -19.21 -7.43 16.46
CA VAL A 7 -17.76 -7.51 16.42
C VAL A 7 -17.16 -6.26 17.07
N LEU A 8 -16.17 -6.50 17.95
CA LEU A 8 -15.42 -5.43 18.63
C LEU A 8 -14.00 -5.32 18.08
N PRO A 9 -13.34 -4.15 18.14
CA PRO A 9 -11.96 -3.98 17.70
C PRO A 9 -10.94 -4.61 18.70
N LEU A 10 -11.13 -5.87 19.00
CA LEU A 10 -10.31 -6.63 19.93
C LEU A 10 -9.81 -7.93 19.29
N PRO A 11 -8.58 -8.40 19.62
CA PRO A 11 -8.04 -9.65 19.08
C PRO A 11 -8.65 -10.87 19.79
N LEU A 12 -9.98 -10.96 19.79
CA LEU A 12 -10.74 -12.02 20.45
C LEU A 12 -11.54 -12.79 19.41
N ASP A 13 -11.63 -14.09 19.59
CA ASP A 13 -12.45 -14.95 18.76
C ASP A 13 -13.94 -14.80 19.10
N GLY A 14 -14.79 -14.88 18.09
CA GLY A 14 -16.24 -14.84 18.22
C GLY A 14 -16.83 -13.43 18.20
N LEU A 15 -18.17 -13.42 18.28
CA LEU A 15 -18.99 -12.21 18.34
C LEU A 15 -19.52 -12.05 19.78
N PHE A 16 -19.80 -10.82 20.15
CA PHE A 16 -20.37 -10.50 21.46
C PHE A 16 -21.86 -10.22 21.33
N THR A 17 -22.67 -10.86 22.16
CA THR A 17 -24.13 -10.69 22.12
C THR A 17 -24.58 -9.64 23.13
N TYR A 18 -25.45 -8.74 22.67
CA TYR A 18 -26.04 -7.67 23.48
C TYR A 18 -27.56 -7.64 23.30
N SER A 19 -28.29 -7.21 24.32
CA SER A 19 -29.73 -6.97 24.19
C SER A 19 -30.01 -5.57 23.61
N VAL A 20 -31.14 -5.44 22.92
CA VAL A 20 -31.58 -4.19 22.28
C VAL A 20 -32.86 -3.72 22.97
N ALA A 21 -32.87 -2.47 23.47
CA ALA A 21 -34.07 -1.87 24.07
C ALA A 21 -35.13 -1.66 22.98
N GLU A 22 -36.42 -1.76 23.33
CA GLU A 22 -37.54 -1.65 22.37
C GLU A 22 -37.48 -0.38 21.51
N LYS A 23 -37.14 0.76 22.13
CA LYS A 23 -36.99 2.05 21.43
C LYS A 23 -35.86 2.09 20.38
N GLN A 24 -34.91 1.17 20.46
CA GLN A 24 -33.74 1.10 19.58
C GLN A 24 -33.90 0.03 18.49
N VAL A 25 -34.86 -0.88 18.62
CA VAL A 25 -35.04 -2.01 17.70
C VAL A 25 -35.22 -1.57 16.24
N ALA A 26 -35.95 -0.46 16.04
CA ALA A 26 -36.22 0.08 14.69
C ALA A 26 -34.97 0.70 14.02
N SER A 27 -34.01 1.18 14.82
CA SER A 27 -32.81 1.87 14.33
C SER A 27 -31.57 0.96 14.20
N VAL A 28 -31.58 -0.20 14.87
CA VAL A 28 -30.46 -1.16 14.78
C VAL A 28 -30.51 -1.90 13.45
N GLN A 29 -29.40 -1.82 12.70
CA GLN A 29 -29.26 -2.48 11.40
C GLN A 29 -27.94 -3.27 11.32
N VAL A 30 -27.97 -4.37 10.57
CA VAL A 30 -26.75 -5.15 10.26
C VAL A 30 -25.79 -4.28 9.44
N GLY A 31 -24.52 -4.25 9.83
CA GLY A 31 -23.50 -3.37 9.25
C GLY A 31 -23.45 -1.96 9.87
N GLY A 32 -24.35 -1.63 10.79
CA GLY A 32 -24.36 -0.37 11.56
C GLY A 32 -23.48 -0.44 12.80
N ARG A 33 -23.06 0.73 13.30
CA ARG A 33 -22.27 0.86 14.54
C ARG A 33 -23.18 0.97 15.75
N VAL A 34 -22.75 0.34 16.83
CA VAL A 34 -23.37 0.46 18.15
C VAL A 34 -22.32 0.71 19.22
N LEU A 35 -22.63 1.53 20.19
CA LEU A 35 -21.83 1.72 21.39
C LEU A 35 -22.22 0.64 22.41
N VAL A 36 -21.26 -0.14 22.85
CA VAL A 36 -21.49 -1.26 23.75
C VAL A 36 -20.53 -1.28 24.92
N PRO A 37 -20.96 -1.74 26.12
CA PRO A 37 -20.12 -1.87 27.28
C PRO A 37 -19.34 -3.22 27.23
N LEU A 38 -18.06 -3.20 27.61
CA LEU A 38 -17.27 -4.41 27.79
C LEU A 38 -16.57 -4.39 29.17
N GLY A 39 -16.79 -5.41 30.00
CA GLY A 39 -16.32 -5.40 31.36
C GLY A 39 -17.04 -4.37 32.25
N LYS A 40 -16.34 -3.78 33.23
CA LYS A 40 -16.96 -2.90 34.22
C LYS A 40 -17.02 -1.41 33.80
N SER A 41 -16.05 -0.95 32.98
CA SER A 41 -15.87 0.49 32.73
C SER A 41 -15.45 0.86 31.31
N LYS A 42 -15.32 -0.11 30.40
CA LYS A 42 -14.88 0.17 29.02
C LYS A 42 -16.06 0.13 28.06
N HIS A 43 -16.08 1.07 27.15
CA HIS A 43 -17.02 1.13 26.05
C HIS A 43 -16.26 0.95 24.72
N TYR A 44 -16.95 0.41 23.72
CA TYR A 44 -16.40 0.20 22.38
C TYR A 44 -17.46 0.48 21.34
N ILE A 45 -17.03 1.05 20.23
CA ILE A 45 -17.83 1.05 19.02
C ILE A 45 -17.69 -0.32 18.37
N GLY A 46 -18.79 -1.04 18.30
CA GLY A 46 -18.88 -2.33 17.62
C GLY A 46 -19.72 -2.25 16.36
N ILE A 47 -19.56 -3.26 15.49
CA ILE A 47 -20.37 -3.42 14.27
C ILE A 47 -21.36 -4.57 14.48
N VAL A 48 -22.64 -4.32 14.19
CA VAL A 48 -23.67 -5.36 14.21
C VAL A 48 -23.46 -6.31 13.03
N MET A 49 -23.15 -7.58 13.34
CA MET A 49 -22.93 -8.60 12.33
C MET A 49 -24.19 -9.41 12.04
N ARG A 50 -25.03 -9.63 13.06
CA ARG A 50 -26.30 -10.38 12.96
C ARG A 50 -27.32 -9.88 13.96
N LEU A 51 -28.59 -10.00 13.59
CA LEU A 51 -29.74 -9.91 14.49
C LEU A 51 -30.12 -11.30 14.95
N VAL A 52 -30.43 -11.48 16.22
CA VAL A 52 -30.79 -12.78 16.83
C VAL A 52 -32.09 -12.60 17.60
N ASP A 53 -33.03 -13.48 17.37
CA ASP A 53 -34.36 -13.42 18.02
C ASP A 53 -34.42 -14.26 19.31
N GLU A 54 -33.58 -15.32 19.42
CA GLU A 54 -33.52 -16.17 20.58
C GLU A 54 -32.50 -15.68 21.62
N PRO A 55 -32.90 -15.59 22.91
CA PRO A 55 -31.98 -15.20 23.97
C PRO A 55 -30.93 -16.27 24.20
N PRO A 56 -29.62 -15.93 24.29
CA PRO A 56 -28.63 -16.86 24.74
C PRO A 56 -28.81 -17.23 26.22
N ALA A 57 -28.21 -18.36 26.63
CA ALA A 57 -28.36 -18.92 27.99
C ALA A 57 -27.63 -18.16 29.11
N PHE A 58 -27.10 -16.95 28.85
CA PHE A 58 -26.35 -16.14 29.81
C PHE A 58 -26.87 -14.70 29.88
N GLU A 59 -26.61 -14.02 31.01
CA GLU A 59 -27.01 -12.64 31.24
C GLU A 59 -26.28 -11.70 30.28
N MET A 60 -27.02 -10.81 29.61
CA MET A 60 -26.51 -9.90 28.62
C MET A 60 -26.63 -8.45 29.05
N LYS A 61 -25.63 -7.67 28.63
CA LYS A 61 -25.70 -6.21 28.76
C LYS A 61 -26.45 -5.61 27.56
N PRO A 62 -27.19 -4.50 27.80
CA PRO A 62 -27.81 -3.77 26.71
C PRO A 62 -26.77 -2.99 25.90
N ILE A 63 -27.08 -2.72 24.63
CA ILE A 63 -26.38 -1.69 23.88
C ILE A 63 -26.65 -0.33 24.52
N ILE A 64 -25.66 0.56 24.48
CA ILE A 64 -25.80 1.91 25.03
C ILE A 64 -26.51 2.80 24.02
N GLU A 65 -26.00 2.84 22.79
CA GLU A 65 -26.45 3.71 21.74
C GLU A 65 -26.31 3.08 20.36
N VAL A 66 -27.22 3.43 19.44
CA VAL A 66 -27.10 3.16 18.00
C VAL A 66 -26.48 4.39 17.35
N VAL A 67 -25.27 4.25 16.82
CA VAL A 67 -24.48 5.37 16.31
C VAL A 67 -24.92 5.80 14.90
N ASP A 68 -25.30 4.84 14.07
CA ASP A 68 -25.58 5.09 12.65
C ASP A 68 -27.07 4.93 12.32
N GLN A 69 -27.59 5.85 11.50
CA GLN A 69 -28.93 5.72 10.91
C GLN A 69 -28.95 4.80 9.67
N ARG A 70 -27.78 4.53 9.06
CA ARG A 70 -27.60 3.66 7.90
C ARG A 70 -26.38 2.79 8.12
N PRO A 71 -26.34 1.56 7.56
CA PRO A 71 -25.17 0.69 7.66
C PRO A 71 -23.92 1.37 7.08
N ILE A 72 -22.81 1.24 7.77
CA ILE A 72 -21.48 1.69 7.26
C ILE A 72 -20.71 0.56 6.58
N LEU A 73 -21.16 -0.68 6.75
CA LEU A 73 -20.64 -1.85 6.05
C LEU A 73 -21.74 -2.47 5.17
N LEU A 74 -21.34 -2.82 3.96
CA LEU A 74 -22.19 -3.54 3.01
C LEU A 74 -22.07 -5.07 3.22
N PRO A 75 -23.08 -5.86 2.82
CA PRO A 75 -23.05 -7.33 2.99
C PRO A 75 -21.82 -8.01 2.37
N GLN A 76 -21.36 -7.52 1.22
CA GLN A 76 -20.17 -8.06 0.55
C GLN A 76 -18.88 -7.80 1.35
N GLN A 77 -18.76 -6.64 2.00
CA GLN A 77 -17.63 -6.36 2.89
C GLN A 77 -17.63 -7.31 4.10
N MET A 78 -18.79 -7.55 4.71
CA MET A 78 -18.94 -8.46 5.85
C MET A 78 -18.54 -9.89 5.45
N ARG A 79 -18.94 -10.35 4.25
CA ARG A 79 -18.52 -11.66 3.69
C ARG A 79 -17.00 -11.69 3.45
N LEU A 80 -16.44 -10.62 2.93
CA LEU A 80 -14.99 -10.52 2.76
C LEU A 80 -14.24 -10.56 4.10
N TRP A 81 -14.73 -9.87 5.13
CA TRP A 81 -14.15 -9.90 6.47
C TRP A 81 -14.18 -11.32 7.05
N GLN A 82 -15.31 -12.01 6.90
CA GLN A 82 -15.43 -13.40 7.35
C GLN A 82 -14.45 -14.31 6.60
N TRP A 83 -14.35 -14.15 5.28
CA TRP A 83 -13.39 -14.91 4.48
C TRP A 83 -11.93 -14.65 4.90
N ILE A 84 -11.55 -13.38 5.12
CA ILE A 84 -10.20 -13.02 5.60
C ILE A 84 -9.94 -13.64 6.98
N SER A 85 -10.92 -13.57 7.88
CA SER A 85 -10.82 -14.17 9.22
C SER A 85 -10.58 -15.68 9.15
N ASP A 86 -11.35 -16.36 8.32
CA ASP A 86 -11.25 -17.80 8.17
C ASP A 86 -10.00 -18.23 7.43
N TYR A 87 -9.68 -17.57 6.31
CA TYR A 87 -8.53 -17.94 5.48
C TYR A 87 -7.19 -17.66 6.17
N TYR A 88 -7.03 -16.48 6.76
CA TYR A 88 -5.77 -16.06 7.39
C TYR A 88 -5.71 -16.35 8.90
N LEU A 89 -6.66 -17.08 9.45
CA LEU A 89 -6.69 -17.48 10.87
C LEU A 89 -6.57 -16.29 11.81
N SER A 90 -7.28 -15.22 11.51
CA SER A 90 -7.25 -13.97 12.26
C SER A 90 -8.60 -13.68 12.90
N PRO A 91 -8.65 -13.21 14.15
CA PRO A 91 -9.91 -12.76 14.77
C PRO A 91 -10.59 -11.66 13.95
N LEU A 92 -11.93 -11.68 13.86
CA LEU A 92 -12.70 -10.64 13.17
C LEU A 92 -12.42 -9.22 13.70
N GLY A 93 -12.14 -9.09 15.00
CA GLY A 93 -11.77 -7.80 15.60
C GLY A 93 -10.47 -7.21 15.06
N ASP A 94 -9.54 -8.03 14.60
CA ASP A 94 -8.32 -7.56 13.95
C ASP A 94 -8.60 -7.07 12.52
N ILE A 95 -9.52 -7.76 11.81
CA ILE A 95 -9.99 -7.30 10.49
C ILE A 95 -10.71 -5.96 10.63
N TYR A 96 -11.58 -5.83 11.63
CA TYR A 96 -12.25 -4.57 11.95
C TYR A 96 -11.25 -3.42 12.15
N LYS A 97 -10.17 -3.65 12.93
CA LYS A 97 -9.10 -2.65 13.14
C LYS A 97 -8.41 -2.25 11.85
N ALA A 98 -8.12 -3.21 10.99
CA ALA A 98 -7.38 -2.97 9.74
C ALA A 98 -8.25 -2.31 8.67
N ALA A 99 -9.54 -2.67 8.61
CA ALA A 99 -10.45 -2.26 7.55
C ALA A 99 -10.98 -0.84 7.74
N LEU A 100 -11.41 -0.48 8.96
CA LEU A 100 -12.04 0.82 9.18
C LEU A 100 -11.03 1.91 9.55
N PRO A 101 -11.20 3.14 9.04
CA PRO A 101 -10.51 4.33 9.54
C PRO A 101 -10.75 4.55 11.04
N SER A 102 -9.80 5.18 11.75
CA SER A 102 -9.87 5.36 13.20
C SER A 102 -11.06 6.23 13.61
N GLY A 103 -11.39 7.26 12.83
CA GLY A 103 -12.53 8.13 13.09
C GLY A 103 -13.90 7.44 13.03
N LEU A 104 -13.99 6.27 12.38
CA LEU A 104 -15.20 5.43 12.41
C LEU A 104 -15.22 4.46 13.59
N LYS A 105 -14.12 4.33 14.34
CA LYS A 105 -13.96 3.46 15.52
C LYS A 105 -13.97 4.24 16.83
N ALA A 106 -13.84 5.55 16.77
CA ALA A 106 -13.78 6.41 17.93
C ALA A 106 -15.18 6.72 18.49
N GLU A 107 -15.30 6.78 19.81
CA GLU A 107 -16.54 7.11 20.52
C GLU A 107 -17.01 8.54 20.21
N GLU A 108 -16.08 9.50 20.12
CA GLU A 108 -16.38 10.89 19.72
C GLU A 108 -16.79 11.05 18.25
N GLY A 109 -16.60 10.02 17.44
CA GLY A 109 -16.94 10.00 16.02
C GLY A 109 -16.06 10.89 15.15
N TYR A 110 -16.42 10.96 13.87
CA TYR A 110 -15.81 11.84 12.89
C TYR A 110 -16.48 13.22 12.93
N ARG A 111 -15.66 14.27 12.98
CA ARG A 111 -16.14 15.65 12.85
C ARG A 111 -15.82 16.17 11.45
N PRO A 112 -16.82 16.47 10.61
CA PRO A 112 -16.60 17.10 9.31
C PRO A 112 -15.84 18.42 9.47
N LYS A 113 -15.04 18.76 8.46
CA LYS A 113 -14.50 20.12 8.36
C LYS A 113 -15.65 21.03 7.97
N THR A 114 -15.89 22.07 8.75
CA THR A 114 -16.87 23.11 8.42
C THR A 114 -16.14 24.40 8.08
N GLU A 115 -16.63 25.10 7.09
CA GLU A 115 -16.20 26.46 6.76
C GLU A 115 -17.39 27.40 6.88
N THR A 116 -17.10 28.65 7.26
CA THR A 116 -18.14 29.66 7.40
C THR A 116 -18.38 30.33 6.06
N TYR A 117 -19.58 30.15 5.53
CA TYR A 117 -20.05 30.78 4.31
C TYR A 117 -20.92 31.99 4.63
N ILE A 118 -21.10 32.87 3.65
CA ILE A 118 -21.87 34.07 3.73
C ILE A 118 -22.98 34.02 2.67
N THR A 119 -24.16 34.40 3.06
CA THR A 119 -25.30 34.64 2.13
C THR A 119 -26.00 35.93 2.44
N LEU A 120 -26.83 36.40 1.51
CA LEU A 120 -27.63 37.59 1.66
C LEU A 120 -28.77 37.33 2.66
N GLY A 121 -29.02 38.29 3.52
CA GLY A 121 -30.17 38.25 4.44
C GLY A 121 -31.50 38.17 3.70
N SER A 122 -32.46 37.41 4.23
CA SER A 122 -33.73 37.13 3.55
C SER A 122 -34.51 38.40 3.19
N ALA A 123 -34.38 39.47 3.99
CA ALA A 123 -35.01 40.76 3.77
C ALA A 123 -34.41 41.56 2.58
N TYR A 124 -33.23 41.17 2.09
CA TYR A 124 -32.49 41.94 1.08
C TYR A 124 -32.29 41.17 -0.25
N ARG A 125 -33.16 40.22 -0.54
CA ARG A 125 -33.03 39.35 -1.71
C ARG A 125 -33.71 39.85 -2.98
N ASN A 126 -34.23 41.07 -2.98
CA ASN A 126 -34.80 41.71 -4.17
C ASN A 126 -34.12 43.04 -4.47
N GLU A 127 -34.22 43.52 -5.69
CA GLU A 127 -33.52 44.70 -6.21
C GLU A 127 -33.85 45.97 -5.39
N GLN A 128 -35.13 46.16 -5.03
CA GLN A 128 -35.56 47.32 -4.27
C GLN A 128 -34.93 47.34 -2.88
N THR A 129 -34.90 46.20 -2.18
CA THR A 129 -34.30 46.10 -0.85
C THR A 129 -32.76 46.16 -0.86
N LEU A 130 -32.12 45.73 -1.96
CA LEU A 130 -30.68 45.92 -2.16
C LEU A 130 -30.31 47.40 -2.28
N HIS A 131 -31.09 48.19 -3.05
CA HIS A 131 -30.91 49.64 -3.13
C HIS A 131 -31.12 50.33 -1.76
N VAL A 132 -32.08 49.87 -0.98
CA VAL A 132 -32.29 50.38 0.40
C VAL A 132 -31.05 50.03 1.26
N ALA A 133 -30.51 48.83 1.19
CA ALA A 133 -29.33 48.45 1.93
C ALA A 133 -28.08 49.31 1.56
N LEU A 134 -27.86 49.55 0.29
CA LEU A 134 -26.74 50.39 -0.19
C LEU A 134 -26.91 51.85 0.33
N ASN A 135 -28.12 52.40 0.30
CA ASN A 135 -28.39 53.74 0.83
C ASN A 135 -28.15 53.82 2.34
N LEU A 136 -28.54 52.78 3.11
CA LEU A 136 -28.28 52.71 4.55
C LEU A 136 -26.79 52.63 4.88
N LEU A 137 -26.00 52.14 3.96
CA LEU A 137 -24.54 51.99 4.10
C LEU A 137 -23.75 53.22 3.58
N ALA A 138 -24.36 54.19 2.92
CA ALA A 138 -23.68 55.34 2.29
C ALA A 138 -22.75 56.13 3.23
N ARG A 139 -23.04 56.14 4.56
CA ARG A 139 -22.16 56.79 5.59
C ARG A 139 -21.19 55.81 6.24
N ALA A 140 -21.21 54.51 5.90
CA ALA A 140 -20.39 53.48 6.49
C ALA A 140 -19.50 52.83 5.42
N THR A 141 -18.55 53.59 4.88
CA THR A 141 -17.74 53.28 3.70
C THR A 141 -17.11 51.87 3.71
N LYS A 142 -16.60 51.39 4.88
CA LYS A 142 -16.03 50.06 5.01
C LYS A 142 -17.07 48.95 4.90
N GLN A 143 -18.26 49.15 5.48
CA GLN A 143 -19.37 48.21 5.39
C GLN A 143 -19.97 48.17 3.99
N GLN A 144 -20.10 49.34 3.35
CA GLN A 144 -20.53 49.47 1.98
C GLN A 144 -19.60 48.68 1.03
N LYS A 145 -18.28 48.90 1.16
CA LYS A 145 -17.31 48.17 0.35
C LYS A 145 -17.40 46.64 0.48
N VAL A 146 -17.63 46.14 1.71
CA VAL A 146 -17.79 44.67 1.93
C VAL A 146 -19.08 44.17 1.32
N PHE A 147 -20.18 44.93 1.46
CA PHE A 147 -21.50 44.56 0.94
C PHE A 147 -21.50 44.55 -0.62
N GLU A 148 -20.95 45.60 -1.25
CA GLU A 148 -20.75 45.64 -2.71
C GLU A 148 -19.83 44.54 -3.21
N GLY A 149 -18.71 44.28 -2.51
CA GLY A 149 -17.80 43.18 -2.80
C GLY A 149 -18.50 41.81 -2.71
N PHE A 150 -19.36 41.62 -1.72
CA PHE A 150 -20.19 40.42 -1.61
C PHE A 150 -21.12 40.25 -2.82
N LEU A 151 -21.89 41.30 -3.19
CA LEU A 151 -22.81 41.26 -4.29
C LEU A 151 -22.14 40.94 -5.62
N SER A 152 -21.00 41.60 -5.88
CA SER A 152 -20.22 41.37 -7.10
C SER A 152 -19.62 39.97 -7.16
N LEU A 153 -18.96 39.48 -6.11
CA LEU A 153 -18.33 38.18 -6.06
C LEU A 153 -19.32 37.01 -6.07
N SER A 154 -20.48 37.20 -5.47
CA SER A 154 -21.57 36.19 -5.47
C SER A 154 -22.49 36.28 -6.69
N HIS A 155 -22.23 37.25 -7.57
CA HIS A 155 -23.07 37.55 -8.74
C HIS A 155 -24.54 37.85 -8.45
N TRP A 156 -24.84 38.30 -7.23
CA TRP A 156 -26.19 38.74 -6.87
C TRP A 156 -26.63 39.98 -7.66
N ASP A 157 -25.70 40.81 -8.07
CA ASP A 157 -25.94 42.02 -8.87
C ASP A 157 -26.35 41.73 -10.31
N THR A 158 -26.09 40.54 -10.82
CA THR A 158 -26.44 40.11 -12.18
C THR A 158 -27.61 39.13 -12.27
N LEU A 159 -28.17 38.73 -11.11
CA LEU A 159 -29.34 37.85 -11.05
C LEU A 159 -30.61 38.67 -11.29
N HIS A 160 -31.16 38.60 -12.50
CA HIS A 160 -32.45 39.22 -12.82
C HIS A 160 -33.63 38.31 -12.40
N ASP A 161 -34.72 38.89 -11.93
CA ASP A 161 -35.94 38.20 -11.50
C ASP A 161 -36.53 37.19 -12.51
N ASN A 162 -36.09 37.20 -13.76
CA ASN A 162 -36.59 36.38 -14.84
C ASN A 162 -35.72 35.18 -15.22
N ALA A 163 -34.64 34.84 -14.46
CA ALA A 163 -33.78 33.69 -14.73
C ALA A 163 -33.83 32.68 -13.56
N PRO A 164 -34.83 31.77 -13.52
CA PRO A 164 -35.05 30.87 -12.36
C PRO A 164 -33.99 29.76 -12.20
N GLN A 165 -32.92 29.74 -12.96
CA GLN A 165 -31.92 28.67 -12.98
C GLN A 165 -30.50 29.08 -12.51
N GLN A 166 -30.21 30.36 -12.28
CA GLN A 166 -28.88 30.75 -11.79
C GLN A 166 -28.92 30.94 -10.27
N GLN A 167 -28.24 30.10 -9.55
CA GLN A 167 -28.01 30.28 -8.10
C GLN A 167 -26.79 31.18 -7.89
N PRO A 168 -26.79 32.05 -6.85
CA PRO A 168 -25.66 32.89 -6.52
C PRO A 168 -24.45 32.01 -6.15
N VAL A 169 -23.24 32.47 -6.50
CA VAL A 169 -22.00 31.81 -6.15
C VAL A 169 -21.81 31.84 -4.63
N GLU A 170 -21.61 30.70 -4.03
CA GLU A 170 -21.34 30.59 -2.59
C GLU A 170 -19.96 31.14 -2.27
N LEU A 171 -19.88 32.07 -1.32
CA LEU A 171 -18.64 32.70 -0.86
C LEU A 171 -18.33 32.32 0.58
N THR A 172 -17.08 31.98 0.84
CA THR A 172 -16.59 31.81 2.21
C THR A 172 -16.32 33.18 2.86
N ARG A 173 -16.41 33.23 4.16
CA ARG A 173 -16.05 34.41 4.93
C ARG A 173 -14.63 34.87 4.67
N GLU A 174 -13.69 33.94 4.50
CA GLU A 174 -12.27 34.23 4.26
C GLU A 174 -12.05 34.83 2.86
N GLU A 175 -12.71 34.29 1.84
CA GLU A 175 -12.65 34.84 0.47
C GLU A 175 -13.16 36.30 0.44
N LEU A 176 -14.28 36.59 1.08
CA LEU A 176 -14.80 37.95 1.14
C LEU A 176 -13.87 38.89 1.91
N MET A 177 -13.29 38.45 3.05
CA MET A 177 -12.33 39.22 3.81
C MET A 177 -11.09 39.56 3.00
N ASN A 178 -10.54 38.57 2.28
CA ASN A 178 -9.35 38.75 1.45
C ASN A 178 -9.61 39.66 0.25
N ALA A 179 -10.71 39.45 -0.46
CA ALA A 179 -11.07 40.24 -1.63
C ALA A 179 -11.35 41.73 -1.29
N THR A 180 -11.99 41.97 -0.16
CA THR A 180 -12.30 43.34 0.27
C THR A 180 -11.25 44.00 1.16
N ASN A 181 -10.23 43.23 1.56
CA ASN A 181 -9.17 43.64 2.51
C ASN A 181 -9.75 44.24 3.80
N THR A 182 -10.68 43.53 4.44
CA THR A 182 -11.41 44.00 5.62
C THR A 182 -11.35 42.99 6.77
N SER A 183 -11.65 43.46 7.98
CA SER A 183 -11.66 42.65 9.20
C SER A 183 -13.00 41.99 9.47
N LEU A 184 -12.98 40.92 10.28
CA LEU A 184 -14.18 40.21 10.72
C LEU A 184 -15.21 41.11 11.40
N ALA A 185 -14.77 42.18 12.09
CA ALA A 185 -15.65 43.12 12.76
C ALA A 185 -16.61 43.83 11.79
N VAL A 186 -16.15 44.14 10.56
CA VAL A 186 -16.97 44.79 9.54
C VAL A 186 -18.05 43.84 9.01
N ILE A 187 -17.70 42.56 8.80
CA ILE A 187 -18.68 41.52 8.40
C ILE A 187 -19.71 41.32 9.51
N LYS A 188 -19.30 41.21 10.78
CA LYS A 188 -20.19 41.08 11.91
C LYS A 188 -21.20 42.23 11.98
N ALA A 189 -20.75 43.47 11.76
CA ALA A 189 -21.67 44.63 11.75
C ALA A 189 -22.73 44.56 10.65
N LEU A 190 -22.45 43.94 9.50
CA LEU A 190 -23.43 43.66 8.44
C LEU A 190 -24.37 42.51 8.80
N VAL A 191 -23.86 41.51 9.53
CA VAL A 191 -24.65 40.41 10.07
C VAL A 191 -25.63 40.91 11.15
N ASP A 192 -25.16 41.75 12.08
CA ASP A 192 -25.96 42.35 13.14
C ASP A 192 -27.08 43.23 12.57
N ARG A 193 -26.91 43.81 11.38
CA ARG A 193 -27.91 44.55 10.63
C ARG A 193 -28.84 43.64 9.80
N GLY A 194 -28.63 42.32 9.82
CA GLY A 194 -29.41 41.37 9.04
C GLY A 194 -29.19 41.44 7.53
N MET A 195 -28.18 42.19 7.05
CA MET A 195 -27.86 42.31 5.62
C MET A 195 -27.15 41.09 5.08
N LEU A 196 -26.26 40.50 5.89
CA LEU A 196 -25.57 39.23 5.60
C LEU A 196 -25.91 38.20 6.67
N VAL A 197 -25.84 36.93 6.30
CA VAL A 197 -26.06 35.81 7.23
C VAL A 197 -24.85 34.86 7.09
N LEU A 198 -24.26 34.51 8.23
CA LEU A 198 -23.22 33.50 8.30
C LEU A 198 -23.86 32.14 8.54
N TYR A 199 -23.42 31.13 7.78
CA TYR A 199 -23.83 29.77 8.00
C TYR A 199 -22.60 28.83 7.90
N GLN A 200 -22.65 27.72 8.62
CA GLN A 200 -21.63 26.70 8.56
C GLN A 200 -21.98 25.69 7.46
N LYS A 201 -21.07 25.44 6.56
CA LYS A 201 -21.21 24.42 5.53
C LYS A 201 -20.10 23.39 5.69
N GLU A 202 -20.45 22.13 5.63
CA GLU A 202 -19.47 21.05 5.59
C GLU A 202 -18.72 21.12 4.27
N VAL A 203 -17.38 21.17 4.37
CA VAL A 203 -16.48 21.16 3.22
C VAL A 203 -15.59 19.93 3.25
N GLY A 204 -15.50 19.24 2.13
CA GLY A 204 -14.59 18.13 1.98
C GLY A 204 -13.14 18.60 2.05
N ARG A 205 -12.29 17.79 2.67
CA ARG A 205 -10.82 17.99 2.67
C ARG A 205 -10.19 17.59 1.34
N LEU A 206 -10.95 16.87 0.52
CA LEU A 206 -10.52 16.33 -0.76
C LEU A 206 -10.92 17.29 -1.88
N ASN A 207 -9.94 18.00 -2.45
CA ASN A 207 -10.16 18.84 -3.63
C ASN A 207 -10.47 17.98 -4.85
N THR A 208 -11.72 18.02 -5.33
CA THR A 208 -12.23 17.25 -6.48
C THR A 208 -12.98 18.15 -7.47
N SER A 209 -12.44 19.32 -7.77
CA SER A 209 -13.10 20.29 -8.66
C SER A 209 -12.84 20.05 -10.15
N GLU A 210 -11.89 19.18 -10.50
CA GLU A 210 -11.57 18.91 -11.90
C GLU A 210 -12.64 18.00 -12.53
N GLU A 211 -13.23 18.41 -13.63
CA GLU A 211 -14.16 17.57 -14.40
C GLU A 211 -13.44 16.41 -15.10
N ALA A 212 -14.19 15.38 -15.45
CA ALA A 212 -13.67 14.24 -16.20
C ALA A 212 -13.53 14.61 -17.69
N HIS A 213 -12.40 14.21 -18.29
CA HIS A 213 -12.07 14.46 -19.69
C HIS A 213 -11.75 13.16 -20.43
N PRO A 214 -12.75 12.32 -20.73
CA PRO A 214 -12.54 11.05 -21.45
C PRO A 214 -11.89 11.23 -22.82
N GLU A 215 -12.09 12.39 -23.46
CA GLU A 215 -11.45 12.78 -24.72
C GLU A 215 -9.92 12.83 -24.66
N LEU A 216 -9.34 12.92 -23.46
CA LEU A 216 -7.89 12.87 -23.23
C LEU A 216 -7.32 11.45 -23.19
N MET A 217 -8.14 10.41 -23.36
CA MET A 217 -7.64 9.05 -23.52
C MET A 217 -6.79 8.93 -24.77
N LYS A 218 -5.63 8.31 -24.64
CA LYS A 218 -4.78 8.04 -25.80
C LYS A 218 -5.31 6.85 -26.57
N PRO A 219 -5.29 6.87 -27.90
CA PRO A 219 -5.64 5.70 -28.70
C PRO A 219 -4.66 4.56 -28.41
N LEU A 220 -5.17 3.35 -28.40
CA LEU A 220 -4.36 2.13 -28.33
C LEU A 220 -3.66 1.90 -29.67
N ASN A 221 -2.40 1.44 -29.61
CA ASN A 221 -1.73 0.94 -30.80
C ASN A 221 -2.24 -0.49 -31.14
N GLU A 222 -1.79 -1.05 -32.25
CA GLU A 222 -2.24 -2.35 -32.76
C GLU A 222 -2.08 -3.47 -31.70
N ALA A 223 -0.89 -3.62 -31.12
CA ALA A 223 -0.62 -4.65 -30.09
C ALA A 223 -1.44 -4.44 -28.81
N GLN A 224 -1.67 -3.19 -28.41
CA GLN A 224 -2.52 -2.87 -27.26
C GLN A 224 -4.00 -3.14 -27.56
N THR A 225 -4.44 -2.87 -28.78
CA THR A 225 -5.83 -3.16 -29.24
C THR A 225 -6.07 -4.65 -29.26
N GLU A 226 -5.13 -5.42 -29.79
CA GLU A 226 -5.20 -6.89 -29.77
C GLU A 226 -5.26 -7.42 -28.32
N ALA A 227 -4.40 -6.94 -27.43
CA ALA A 227 -4.42 -7.32 -26.02
C ALA A 227 -5.74 -6.92 -25.33
N PHE A 228 -6.26 -5.72 -25.59
CA PHE A 228 -7.54 -5.24 -25.07
C PHE A 228 -8.70 -6.15 -25.51
N ASN A 229 -8.76 -6.50 -26.80
CA ASN A 229 -9.78 -7.39 -27.33
C ASN A 229 -9.67 -8.78 -26.73
N SER A 230 -8.46 -9.34 -26.67
CA SER A 230 -8.21 -10.65 -26.04
C SER A 230 -8.58 -10.69 -24.55
N ILE A 231 -8.35 -9.60 -23.79
CA ILE A 231 -8.80 -9.50 -22.40
C ILE A 231 -10.34 -9.59 -22.33
N ASN A 232 -11.05 -8.85 -23.20
CA ASN A 232 -12.52 -8.87 -23.21
C ASN A 232 -13.08 -10.22 -23.61
N GLU A 233 -12.50 -10.90 -24.61
CA GLU A 233 -12.86 -12.25 -25.02
C GLU A 233 -12.69 -13.25 -23.85
N GLN A 234 -11.53 -13.17 -23.19
CA GLN A 234 -11.28 -14.07 -22.04
C GLN A 234 -12.17 -13.77 -20.85
N PHE A 235 -12.58 -12.52 -20.64
CA PHE A 235 -13.54 -12.18 -19.60
C PHE A 235 -14.94 -12.76 -19.83
N ALA A 236 -15.29 -13.14 -21.05
CA ALA A 236 -16.53 -13.88 -21.28
C ALA A 236 -16.55 -15.23 -20.58
N GLU A 237 -15.42 -15.94 -20.54
CA GLU A 237 -15.30 -17.29 -19.97
C GLU A 237 -14.66 -17.31 -18.58
N LYS A 238 -13.72 -16.40 -18.32
CA LYS A 238 -12.92 -16.36 -17.09
C LYS A 238 -13.28 -15.14 -16.23
N ASN A 239 -13.16 -15.27 -14.93
CA ASN A 239 -13.34 -14.15 -14.00
C ASN A 239 -12.05 -13.41 -13.68
N VAL A 240 -10.90 -14.05 -13.92
CA VAL A 240 -9.58 -13.49 -13.70
C VAL A 240 -8.75 -13.64 -14.96
N VAL A 241 -8.12 -12.57 -15.41
CA VAL A 241 -7.20 -12.55 -16.55
C VAL A 241 -5.86 -11.99 -16.09
N LEU A 242 -4.77 -12.66 -16.47
CA LEU A 242 -3.40 -12.22 -16.27
C LEU A 242 -2.90 -11.53 -17.54
N LEU A 243 -2.61 -10.24 -17.47
CA LEU A 243 -1.94 -9.47 -18.51
C LEU A 243 -0.42 -9.47 -18.23
N HIS A 244 0.31 -10.34 -18.88
CA HIS A 244 1.76 -10.39 -18.86
C HIS A 244 2.32 -9.47 -19.94
N GLY A 245 2.68 -8.25 -19.56
CA GLY A 245 3.20 -7.26 -20.51
C GLY A 245 4.57 -6.74 -20.11
N VAL A 246 5.54 -6.75 -21.01
CA VAL A 246 6.89 -6.24 -20.74
C VAL A 246 6.87 -4.81 -20.17
N THR A 247 7.95 -4.41 -19.51
CA THR A 247 8.09 -3.04 -18.99
C THR A 247 7.95 -2.03 -20.13
N SER A 248 7.21 -0.93 -19.89
CA SER A 248 6.94 0.11 -20.90
C SER A 248 6.15 -0.35 -22.14
N SER A 249 5.38 -1.42 -22.04
CA SER A 249 4.45 -1.85 -23.10
C SER A 249 3.17 -0.99 -23.16
N GLY A 250 2.95 -0.13 -22.16
CA GLY A 250 1.77 0.75 -22.09
C GLY A 250 0.54 0.08 -21.49
N LYS A 251 0.68 -0.89 -20.61
CA LYS A 251 -0.41 -1.55 -19.85
C LYS A 251 -1.42 -0.54 -19.28
N THR A 252 -0.94 0.58 -18.78
CA THR A 252 -1.78 1.62 -18.17
C THR A 252 -2.83 2.17 -19.14
N GLU A 253 -2.50 2.31 -20.43
CA GLU A 253 -3.48 2.80 -21.41
C GLU A 253 -4.59 1.73 -21.63
N ILE A 254 -4.23 0.44 -21.65
CA ILE A 254 -5.22 -0.65 -21.70
C ILE A 254 -6.13 -0.60 -20.46
N TYR A 255 -5.56 -0.35 -19.28
CA TYR A 255 -6.35 -0.22 -18.05
C TYR A 255 -7.33 0.95 -18.13
N ILE A 256 -6.92 2.11 -18.66
CA ILE A 256 -7.78 3.29 -18.81
C ILE A 256 -8.97 2.95 -19.71
N HIS A 257 -8.76 2.25 -20.81
CA HIS A 257 -9.84 1.83 -21.72
C HIS A 257 -10.79 0.81 -21.05
N LEU A 258 -10.27 -0.16 -20.30
CA LEU A 258 -11.09 -1.10 -19.55
C LEU A 258 -11.90 -0.43 -18.43
N ILE A 259 -11.30 0.56 -17.74
CA ILE A 259 -11.99 1.39 -16.76
C ILE A 259 -13.15 2.11 -17.43
N GLN A 260 -12.91 2.82 -18.53
CA GLN A 260 -13.97 3.55 -19.24
C GLN A 260 -15.10 2.61 -19.65
N GLN A 261 -14.77 1.45 -20.19
CA GLN A 261 -15.76 0.43 -20.56
C GLN A 261 -16.63 -0.02 -19.36
N ALA A 262 -16.05 -0.17 -18.17
CA ALA A 262 -16.80 -0.48 -16.95
C ALA A 262 -17.71 0.69 -16.52
N LEU A 263 -17.19 1.91 -16.59
CA LEU A 263 -17.97 3.13 -16.28
C LEU A 263 -19.15 3.33 -17.23
N ASP A 264 -19.00 3.00 -18.50
CA ASP A 264 -20.08 3.06 -19.49
C ASP A 264 -21.22 2.08 -19.18
N ARG A 265 -20.92 0.99 -18.45
CA ARG A 265 -21.92 0.04 -17.91
C ARG A 265 -22.51 0.49 -16.57
N GLY A 266 -22.10 1.66 -16.03
CA GLY A 266 -22.53 2.15 -14.72
C GLY A 266 -21.94 1.37 -13.54
N GLU A 267 -20.79 0.74 -13.75
CA GLU A 267 -20.06 -0.05 -12.76
C GLU A 267 -18.94 0.75 -12.12
N GLN A 268 -18.59 0.39 -10.88
CA GLN A 268 -17.42 0.94 -10.19
C GLN A 268 -16.17 0.09 -10.43
N VAL A 269 -15.02 0.74 -10.35
CA VAL A 269 -13.72 0.11 -10.55
C VAL A 269 -12.82 0.29 -9.34
N LEU A 270 -12.21 -0.81 -8.87
CA LEU A 270 -11.12 -0.79 -7.91
C LEU A 270 -9.80 -1.02 -8.64
N TYR A 271 -8.91 -0.02 -8.58
CA TYR A 271 -7.57 -0.13 -9.14
C TYR A 271 -6.53 -0.16 -8.01
N LEU A 272 -5.94 -1.33 -7.78
CA LEU A 272 -4.93 -1.55 -6.76
C LEU A 272 -3.52 -1.38 -7.32
N LEU A 273 -2.71 -0.62 -6.61
CA LEU A 273 -1.28 -0.44 -6.85
C LEU A 273 -0.48 -0.70 -5.57
N PRO A 274 0.77 -1.16 -5.66
CA PRO A 274 1.69 -1.10 -4.54
C PRO A 274 1.83 0.33 -4.02
N GLU A 275 1.93 0.52 -2.71
CA GLU A 275 1.93 1.86 -2.09
C GLU A 275 3.02 2.79 -2.66
N ILE A 276 4.18 2.23 -3.00
CA ILE A 276 5.30 2.96 -3.62
C ILE A 276 4.98 3.35 -5.07
N ALA A 277 4.18 2.55 -5.78
CA ALA A 277 3.79 2.79 -7.17
C ALA A 277 2.65 3.81 -7.33
N LEU A 278 1.98 4.22 -6.25
CA LEU A 278 1.05 5.36 -6.22
C LEU A 278 1.81 6.69 -6.45
N THR A 279 2.51 6.75 -7.59
CA THR A 279 3.31 7.91 -7.96
C THR A 279 2.43 9.04 -8.48
N VAL A 280 2.98 10.26 -8.43
CA VAL A 280 2.35 11.44 -9.04
C VAL A 280 2.01 11.20 -10.51
N GLN A 281 2.83 10.43 -11.23
CA GLN A 281 2.66 10.16 -12.65
C GLN A 281 1.36 9.40 -12.96
N ILE A 282 1.11 8.27 -12.29
CA ILE A 282 -0.11 7.48 -12.52
C ILE A 282 -1.36 8.21 -12.01
N THR A 283 -1.25 8.84 -10.84
CA THR A 283 -2.32 9.63 -10.26
C THR A 283 -2.71 10.80 -11.16
N SER A 284 -1.73 11.57 -11.64
CA SER A 284 -1.96 12.68 -12.56
C SER A 284 -2.54 12.22 -13.90
N ARG A 285 -2.07 11.06 -14.42
CA ARG A 285 -2.59 10.49 -15.67
C ARG A 285 -4.07 10.12 -15.54
N LEU A 286 -4.45 9.44 -14.45
CA LEU A 286 -5.84 9.06 -14.22
C LEU A 286 -6.73 10.25 -13.89
N LYS A 287 -6.23 11.23 -13.11
CA LYS A 287 -6.96 12.46 -12.80
C LYS A 287 -7.32 13.25 -14.05
N LYS A 288 -6.40 13.36 -15.01
CA LYS A 288 -6.67 14.05 -16.31
C LYS A 288 -7.84 13.43 -17.07
N VAL A 289 -8.05 12.11 -16.96
CA VAL A 289 -9.11 11.41 -17.68
C VAL A 289 -10.40 11.36 -16.87
N PHE A 290 -10.32 11.00 -15.60
CA PHE A 290 -11.49 10.69 -14.78
C PHE A 290 -11.88 11.79 -13.80
N GLY A 291 -11.06 12.83 -13.63
CA GLY A 291 -11.36 14.03 -12.84
C GLY A 291 -11.94 13.73 -11.47
N ASN A 292 -13.12 14.31 -11.19
CA ASN A 292 -13.87 14.15 -9.95
C ASN A 292 -14.50 12.76 -9.73
N ARG A 293 -14.51 11.90 -10.76
CA ARG A 293 -14.96 10.50 -10.68
C ARG A 293 -13.93 9.59 -10.03
N LEU A 294 -12.66 10.06 -9.86
CA LEU A 294 -11.55 9.32 -9.30
C LEU A 294 -11.36 9.62 -7.81
N GLY A 295 -11.52 8.61 -6.97
CA GLY A 295 -11.11 8.64 -5.56
C GLY A 295 -9.73 8.01 -5.39
N ILE A 296 -8.88 8.59 -4.54
CA ILE A 296 -7.56 8.03 -4.21
C ILE A 296 -7.56 7.64 -2.75
N TYR A 297 -7.13 6.39 -2.43
CA TYR A 297 -7.14 5.87 -1.07
C TYR A 297 -5.82 5.22 -0.70
N HIS A 298 -5.08 5.83 0.23
CA HIS A 298 -3.79 5.30 0.71
C HIS A 298 -3.48 5.71 2.16
N SER A 299 -2.49 5.06 2.76
CA SER A 299 -2.11 5.23 4.18
C SER A 299 -1.56 6.62 4.53
N LYS A 300 -1.09 7.40 3.55
CA LYS A 300 -0.56 8.77 3.77
C LYS A 300 -1.66 9.82 3.93
N TYR A 301 -2.91 9.48 3.61
CA TYR A 301 -4.04 10.34 3.92
C TYR A 301 -4.30 10.37 5.42
N SER A 302 -4.70 11.54 5.91
CA SER A 302 -5.16 11.68 7.28
C SER A 302 -6.36 10.76 7.53
N ASP A 303 -6.60 10.42 8.77
CA ASP A 303 -7.74 9.57 9.13
C ASP A 303 -9.07 10.20 8.71
N ALA A 304 -9.19 11.53 8.84
CA ALA A 304 -10.36 12.28 8.42
C ALA A 304 -10.62 12.19 6.90
N GLU A 305 -9.59 12.32 6.06
CA GLU A 305 -9.72 12.15 4.60
C GLU A 305 -10.17 10.73 4.26
N ARG A 306 -9.66 9.71 4.97
CA ARG A 306 -10.08 8.33 4.76
C ARG A 306 -11.53 8.08 5.14
N VAL A 307 -12.02 8.74 6.21
CA VAL A 307 -13.44 8.71 6.58
C VAL A 307 -14.31 9.40 5.52
N GLU A 308 -13.88 10.53 4.99
CA GLU A 308 -14.60 11.22 3.90
C GLU A 308 -14.75 10.34 2.66
N ILE A 309 -13.66 9.65 2.23
CA ILE A 309 -13.73 8.71 1.11
C ILE A 309 -14.70 7.57 1.42
N TRP A 310 -14.65 7.02 2.63
CA TRP A 310 -15.57 5.96 3.06
C TRP A 310 -17.03 6.40 2.96
N ASN A 311 -17.35 7.56 3.53
CA ASN A 311 -18.70 8.13 3.51
C ASN A 311 -19.15 8.48 2.08
N LYS A 312 -18.22 9.00 1.25
CA LYS A 312 -18.49 9.29 -0.16
C LYS A 312 -18.86 7.99 -0.92
N GLN A 313 -18.18 6.88 -0.66
CA GLN A 313 -18.50 5.60 -1.27
C GLN A 313 -19.88 5.05 -0.84
N LEU A 314 -20.34 5.37 0.34
CA LEU A 314 -21.69 5.01 0.83
C LEU A 314 -22.78 5.98 0.37
N SER A 315 -22.43 7.14 -0.19
CA SER A 315 -23.36 8.17 -0.64
C SER A 315 -24.08 7.78 -1.96
N ASN A 316 -25.06 8.58 -2.36
CA ASN A 316 -25.75 8.41 -3.64
C ASN A 316 -24.89 8.78 -4.86
N ALA A 317 -23.73 9.43 -4.64
CA ALA A 317 -22.77 9.80 -5.68
C ALA A 317 -21.35 9.35 -5.30
N PRO A 318 -21.08 8.03 -5.25
CA PRO A 318 -19.77 7.50 -4.92
C PRO A 318 -18.73 7.84 -5.99
N TYR A 319 -17.45 7.64 -5.69
CA TYR A 319 -16.44 7.60 -6.75
C TYR A 319 -16.69 6.39 -7.65
N ASP A 320 -16.58 6.60 -8.96
CA ASP A 320 -16.71 5.52 -9.95
C ASP A 320 -15.41 4.69 -10.03
N VAL A 321 -14.27 5.36 -9.89
CA VAL A 321 -12.95 4.73 -9.87
C VAL A 321 -12.28 5.00 -8.53
N VAL A 322 -11.83 3.95 -7.86
CA VAL A 322 -11.00 4.06 -6.67
C VAL A 322 -9.62 3.54 -6.97
N LEU A 323 -8.64 4.44 -6.95
CA LEU A 323 -7.21 4.11 -7.01
C LEU A 323 -6.68 3.98 -5.59
N GLY A 324 -6.10 2.84 -5.25
CA GLY A 324 -5.62 2.67 -3.88
C GLY A 324 -4.52 1.65 -3.69
N ALA A 325 -3.95 1.70 -2.49
CA ALA A 325 -3.04 0.67 -2.00
C ALA A 325 -3.82 -0.49 -1.37
N ARG A 326 -3.10 -1.42 -0.76
CA ARG A 326 -3.61 -2.64 -0.11
C ARG A 326 -4.92 -2.45 0.67
N SER A 327 -5.04 -1.39 1.46
CA SER A 327 -6.22 -1.16 2.30
C SER A 327 -7.49 -0.75 1.55
N ALA A 328 -7.38 -0.35 0.28
CA ALA A 328 -8.54 0.04 -0.53
C ALA A 328 -9.51 -1.13 -0.80
N VAL A 329 -9.05 -2.37 -0.65
CA VAL A 329 -9.89 -3.57 -0.76
C VAL A 329 -11.04 -3.61 0.26
N PHE A 330 -10.93 -2.85 1.35
CA PHE A 330 -11.97 -2.78 2.39
C PHE A 330 -13.04 -1.72 2.16
N LEU A 331 -12.88 -0.85 1.15
CA LEU A 331 -13.86 0.21 0.90
C LEU A 331 -15.23 -0.34 0.49
N PRO A 332 -16.32 0.37 0.83
CA PRO A 332 -17.67 -0.03 0.43
C PRO A 332 -17.95 0.32 -1.03
N PHE A 333 -18.05 -0.69 -1.88
CA PHE A 333 -18.48 -0.56 -3.26
C PHE A 333 -19.95 -0.92 -3.37
N GLN A 334 -20.71 -0.17 -4.16
CA GLN A 334 -22.14 -0.43 -4.39
C GLN A 334 -22.34 -1.31 -5.63
N LYS A 335 -21.55 -1.08 -6.69
CA LYS A 335 -21.68 -1.74 -8.01
C LYS A 335 -20.29 -2.06 -8.58
N LEU A 336 -19.45 -2.77 -7.84
CA LEU A 336 -18.11 -3.14 -8.33
C LEU A 336 -18.22 -4.07 -9.54
N GLY A 337 -17.68 -3.67 -10.70
CA GLY A 337 -17.68 -4.44 -11.94
C GLY A 337 -16.29 -4.86 -12.41
N LEU A 338 -15.26 -4.11 -12.05
CA LEU A 338 -13.88 -4.40 -12.45
C LEU A 338 -12.90 -4.17 -11.29
N VAL A 339 -11.98 -5.10 -11.13
CA VAL A 339 -10.81 -4.95 -10.23
C VAL A 339 -9.54 -5.07 -11.06
N ILE A 340 -8.69 -4.05 -11.01
CA ILE A 340 -7.37 -4.06 -11.63
C ILE A 340 -6.32 -4.13 -10.53
N ILE A 341 -5.37 -5.04 -10.66
CA ILE A 341 -4.24 -5.19 -9.72
C ILE A 341 -2.98 -5.09 -10.55
N ASP A 342 -2.36 -3.92 -10.54
CA ASP A 342 -1.11 -3.70 -11.25
C ASP A 342 0.09 -4.06 -10.38
N GLU A 343 1.16 -4.55 -11.02
CA GLU A 343 2.33 -5.14 -10.34
C GLU A 343 1.90 -6.24 -9.35
N GLU A 344 1.04 -7.17 -9.77
CA GLU A 344 0.36 -8.17 -8.94
C GLU A 344 1.31 -9.05 -8.12
N HIS A 345 2.56 -9.21 -8.58
CA HIS A 345 3.63 -9.98 -7.95
C HIS A 345 4.20 -9.31 -6.69
N GLU A 346 3.86 -8.03 -6.45
CA GLU A 346 4.48 -7.24 -5.39
C GLU A 346 4.18 -7.77 -3.98
N THR A 347 5.23 -8.01 -3.22
CA THR A 347 5.14 -8.53 -1.84
C THR A 347 4.47 -7.55 -0.88
N SER A 348 4.43 -6.25 -1.22
CA SER A 348 3.77 -5.22 -0.41
C SER A 348 2.24 -5.35 -0.35
N PHE A 349 1.64 -6.15 -1.22
CA PHE A 349 0.23 -6.53 -1.11
C PHE A 349 -0.04 -7.47 0.07
N LYS A 350 0.97 -8.13 0.60
CA LYS A 350 0.85 -8.91 1.84
C LYS A 350 1.07 -8.03 3.07
N GLN A 351 0.13 -8.03 4.00
CA GLN A 351 0.30 -7.40 5.31
C GLN A 351 1.11 -8.30 6.21
N GLN A 352 2.27 -7.82 6.68
CA GLN A 352 3.13 -8.56 7.59
C GLN A 352 2.68 -8.33 9.05
N GLU A 353 2.56 -7.07 9.45
CA GLU A 353 2.10 -6.61 10.75
C GLU A 353 1.34 -5.29 10.59
N PRO A 354 0.35 -5.03 11.44
CA PRO A 354 -0.27 -5.94 12.41
C PRO A 354 -1.15 -7.02 11.77
N SER A 355 -1.72 -7.93 12.59
CA SER A 355 -2.83 -8.80 12.16
C SER A 355 -4.01 -7.96 11.61
N PRO A 356 -4.77 -8.48 10.61
CA PRO A 356 -4.64 -9.75 9.89
C PRO A 356 -3.50 -9.74 8.87
N ARG A 357 -2.83 -10.89 8.69
CA ARG A 357 -1.76 -11.04 7.69
C ARG A 357 -2.33 -11.43 6.32
N TYR A 358 -3.27 -10.62 5.83
CA TYR A 358 -3.95 -10.87 4.56
C TYR A 358 -3.10 -10.44 3.36
N HIS A 359 -3.38 -11.04 2.21
CA HIS A 359 -2.82 -10.65 0.92
C HIS A 359 -3.89 -9.90 0.11
N ALA A 360 -3.65 -8.62 -0.20
CA ALA A 360 -4.66 -7.79 -0.85
C ALA A 360 -5.03 -8.27 -2.25
N ARG A 361 -4.08 -8.80 -3.05
CA ARG A 361 -4.37 -9.41 -4.35
C ARG A 361 -5.41 -10.53 -4.20
N SER A 362 -5.16 -11.49 -3.32
CA SER A 362 -6.09 -12.61 -3.10
C SER A 362 -7.43 -12.14 -2.55
N SER A 363 -7.41 -11.18 -1.59
CA SER A 363 -8.63 -10.60 -1.03
C SER A 363 -9.44 -9.83 -2.08
N ALA A 364 -8.78 -9.15 -3.02
CA ALA A 364 -9.43 -8.42 -4.09
C ALA A 364 -10.07 -9.34 -5.14
N VAL A 365 -9.43 -10.48 -5.46
CA VAL A 365 -10.04 -11.53 -6.31
C VAL A 365 -11.31 -12.09 -5.66
N VAL A 366 -11.28 -12.34 -4.34
CA VAL A 366 -12.46 -12.78 -3.59
C VAL A 366 -13.53 -11.69 -3.55
N LEU A 367 -13.14 -10.42 -3.29
CA LEU A 367 -14.08 -9.30 -3.34
C LEU A 367 -14.77 -9.20 -4.70
N ALA A 368 -14.01 -9.26 -5.80
CA ALA A 368 -14.54 -9.27 -7.15
C ALA A 368 -15.56 -10.42 -7.35
N SER A 369 -15.22 -11.61 -6.89
CA SER A 369 -16.13 -12.77 -6.96
C SER A 369 -17.45 -12.55 -6.21
N LEU A 370 -17.41 -11.87 -5.03
CA LEU A 370 -18.61 -11.53 -4.26
C LEU A 370 -19.54 -10.54 -4.99
N TYR A 371 -18.99 -9.70 -5.87
CA TYR A 371 -19.73 -8.76 -6.72
C TYR A 371 -20.01 -9.31 -8.12
N LYS A 372 -19.51 -10.50 -8.48
CA LYS A 372 -19.49 -11.04 -9.86
C LYS A 372 -18.71 -10.12 -10.82
N ALA A 373 -17.78 -9.36 -10.30
CA ALA A 373 -16.90 -8.47 -11.04
C ALA A 373 -15.75 -9.25 -11.70
N LYS A 374 -15.15 -8.67 -12.73
CA LYS A 374 -13.96 -9.20 -13.41
C LYS A 374 -12.69 -8.70 -12.73
N THR A 375 -11.63 -9.51 -12.79
CA THR A 375 -10.31 -9.14 -12.22
C THR A 375 -9.23 -9.20 -13.29
N LEU A 376 -8.49 -8.11 -13.46
CA LEU A 376 -7.30 -8.06 -14.28
C LEU A 376 -6.05 -7.99 -13.38
N LEU A 377 -5.17 -8.95 -13.54
CA LEU A 377 -3.84 -8.95 -12.92
C LEU A 377 -2.83 -8.46 -13.94
N GLY A 378 -2.16 -7.35 -13.68
CA GLY A 378 -1.18 -6.79 -14.61
C GLY A 378 0.22 -6.81 -14.05
N THR A 379 1.20 -7.21 -14.87
CA THR A 379 2.59 -7.25 -14.45
C THR A 379 3.54 -7.46 -15.64
N ALA A 380 4.82 -7.11 -15.44
CA ALA A 380 5.89 -7.49 -16.37
C ALA A 380 6.56 -8.81 -15.98
N THR A 381 6.45 -9.19 -14.72
CA THR A 381 7.09 -10.36 -14.11
C THR A 381 6.05 -11.05 -13.22
N PRO A 382 5.18 -11.91 -13.77
CA PRO A 382 4.14 -12.58 -13.01
C PRO A 382 4.67 -13.36 -11.80
N SER A 383 3.89 -13.37 -10.71
CA SER A 383 4.16 -14.30 -9.61
C SER A 383 3.96 -15.74 -10.07
N MET A 384 4.75 -16.67 -9.51
CA MET A 384 4.66 -18.09 -9.88
C MET A 384 3.24 -18.63 -9.70
N GLU A 385 2.52 -18.20 -8.67
CA GLU A 385 1.14 -18.61 -8.41
C GLU A 385 0.17 -18.12 -9.48
N SER A 386 0.27 -16.85 -9.89
CA SER A 386 -0.62 -16.28 -10.92
C SER A 386 -0.32 -16.89 -12.28
N TYR A 387 0.96 -17.06 -12.62
CA TYR A 387 1.37 -17.65 -13.88
C TYR A 387 0.96 -19.13 -13.98
N TYR A 388 1.18 -19.91 -12.93
CA TYR A 388 0.73 -21.30 -12.85
C TYR A 388 -0.80 -21.44 -12.99
N ASN A 389 -1.57 -20.59 -12.30
CA ASN A 389 -3.03 -20.59 -12.45
C ASN A 389 -3.48 -20.25 -13.89
N ALA A 390 -2.72 -19.39 -14.60
CA ALA A 390 -2.97 -19.09 -16.00
C ALA A 390 -2.62 -20.30 -16.91
N GLN A 391 -1.49 -20.96 -16.68
CA GLN A 391 -1.10 -22.18 -17.40
C GLN A 391 -2.10 -23.33 -17.20
N GLN A 392 -2.66 -23.46 -16.00
CA GLN A 392 -3.69 -24.45 -15.70
C GLN A 392 -5.09 -24.08 -16.21
N GLY A 393 -5.23 -22.96 -16.93
CA GLY A 393 -6.51 -22.51 -17.48
C GLY A 393 -7.50 -21.98 -16.44
N LYS A 394 -7.10 -21.84 -15.18
CA LYS A 394 -7.91 -21.18 -14.13
C LYS A 394 -8.07 -19.69 -14.41
N TYR A 395 -7.00 -19.03 -14.83
CA TYR A 395 -6.99 -17.65 -15.26
C TYR A 395 -6.85 -17.56 -16.77
N GLY A 396 -7.34 -16.49 -17.36
CA GLY A 396 -6.99 -16.15 -18.73
C GLY A 396 -5.53 -15.64 -18.78
N LEU A 397 -4.85 -15.80 -19.92
CA LEU A 397 -3.51 -15.29 -20.14
C LEU A 397 -3.48 -14.44 -21.41
N VAL A 398 -3.12 -13.18 -21.27
CA VAL A 398 -2.86 -12.26 -22.40
C VAL A 398 -1.42 -11.79 -22.30
N THR A 399 -0.68 -11.88 -23.39
CA THR A 399 0.73 -11.50 -23.44
C THR A 399 0.92 -10.26 -24.31
N LEU A 400 1.62 -9.25 -23.79
CA LEU A 400 2.00 -8.04 -24.52
C LEU A 400 3.54 -7.96 -24.55
N SER A 401 4.14 -8.57 -25.56
CA SER A 401 5.59 -8.80 -25.66
C SER A 401 6.38 -7.61 -26.19
N THR A 402 5.72 -6.63 -26.80
CA THR A 402 6.37 -5.48 -27.44
C THR A 402 6.35 -4.25 -26.55
N ARG A 403 7.46 -3.51 -26.50
CA ARG A 403 7.49 -2.17 -25.90
C ARG A 403 6.74 -1.16 -26.77
N PHE A 404 6.20 -0.13 -26.13
CA PHE A 404 5.58 0.98 -26.85
C PHE A 404 6.57 1.59 -27.85
N LYS A 405 6.15 1.78 -29.10
CA LYS A 405 6.97 2.24 -30.24
C LYS A 405 8.07 1.28 -30.71
N GLY A 406 7.98 -0.01 -30.43
CA GLY A 406 8.92 -1.02 -30.91
C GLY A 406 10.37 -0.89 -30.38
N ILE A 407 10.54 -0.21 -29.24
CA ILE A 407 11.90 -0.05 -28.63
C ILE A 407 12.39 -1.41 -28.16
N GLU A 408 13.62 -1.77 -28.53
CA GLU A 408 14.26 -3.02 -28.12
C GLU A 408 14.46 -3.09 -26.61
N LEU A 409 14.49 -4.32 -26.08
CA LEU A 409 14.86 -4.56 -24.68
C LEU A 409 16.31 -4.13 -24.44
N PRO A 410 16.70 -3.72 -23.23
CA PRO A 410 18.05 -3.26 -22.94
C PRO A 410 19.05 -4.41 -23.10
N GLN A 411 20.23 -4.09 -23.57
CA GLN A 411 21.36 -5.01 -23.55
C GLN A 411 21.83 -5.18 -22.12
N ILE A 412 22.09 -6.42 -21.68
CA ILE A 412 22.61 -6.72 -20.34
C ILE A 412 24.01 -7.30 -20.47
N ASP A 413 25.00 -6.53 -20.01
CA ASP A 413 26.39 -6.96 -19.91
C ASP A 413 26.64 -7.52 -18.51
N VAL A 414 26.97 -8.80 -18.40
CA VAL A 414 27.31 -9.45 -17.14
C VAL A 414 28.80 -9.26 -16.84
N VAL A 415 29.10 -8.80 -15.66
CA VAL A 415 30.46 -8.64 -15.16
C VAL A 415 30.69 -9.59 -14.00
N ASP A 416 31.59 -10.59 -14.21
CA ASP A 416 32.08 -11.41 -13.12
C ASP A 416 33.05 -10.59 -12.25
N VAL A 417 32.58 -10.24 -11.06
CA VAL A 417 33.38 -9.44 -10.11
C VAL A 417 34.34 -10.30 -9.27
N LYS A 418 34.24 -11.63 -9.31
CA LYS A 418 35.11 -12.53 -8.53
C LYS A 418 36.57 -12.42 -8.97
N ASP A 419 36.82 -12.56 -10.28
CA ASP A 419 38.13 -12.40 -10.87
C ASP A 419 38.69 -10.97 -10.70
N LEU A 420 37.83 -9.95 -10.94
CA LEU A 420 38.22 -8.55 -10.78
C LEU A 420 38.61 -8.20 -9.33
N GLN A 421 37.95 -8.79 -8.34
CA GLN A 421 38.31 -8.65 -6.93
C GLN A 421 39.67 -9.26 -6.62
N HIS A 422 39.94 -10.48 -7.13
CA HIS A 422 41.23 -11.12 -6.97
C HIS A 422 42.36 -10.30 -7.58
N ARG A 423 42.15 -9.72 -8.76
CA ARG A 423 43.12 -8.84 -9.45
C ARG A 423 43.19 -7.43 -8.91
N LYS A 424 42.38 -7.09 -7.87
CA LYS A 424 42.29 -5.75 -7.28
C LYS A 424 41.94 -4.65 -8.30
N MET A 425 41.15 -5.02 -9.33
CA MET A 425 40.71 -4.08 -10.39
C MET A 425 39.45 -3.35 -10.04
N MET A 426 38.74 -3.74 -8.98
CA MET A 426 37.53 -3.05 -8.50
C MET A 426 37.86 -1.73 -7.79
N GLN A 427 37.10 -0.67 -8.07
CA GLN A 427 37.13 0.57 -7.29
C GLN A 427 35.91 0.57 -6.36
N GLY A 428 36.07 0.06 -5.14
CA GLY A 428 34.98 -0.17 -4.20
C GLY A 428 34.00 -1.22 -4.72
N LEU A 429 32.78 -0.81 -5.05
CA LEU A 429 31.77 -1.68 -5.68
C LEU A 429 31.74 -1.60 -7.22
N PHE A 430 32.57 -0.77 -7.81
CA PHE A 430 32.51 -0.48 -9.24
C PHE A 430 33.53 -1.26 -10.02
N SER A 431 33.08 -2.02 -11.00
CA SER A 431 33.96 -2.65 -12.00
C SER A 431 34.44 -1.63 -13.03
N PRO A 432 35.59 -1.85 -13.69
CA PRO A 432 36.07 -0.96 -14.77
C PRO A 432 35.03 -0.76 -15.87
N ARG A 433 34.29 -1.83 -16.23
CA ARG A 433 33.24 -1.80 -17.24
C ARG A 433 32.07 -0.88 -16.85
N LEU A 434 31.65 -0.93 -15.57
CA LEU A 434 30.60 -0.05 -15.07
C LEU A 434 31.05 1.41 -15.03
N LEU A 435 32.28 1.67 -14.55
CA LEU A 435 32.84 3.03 -14.53
C LEU A 435 32.93 3.63 -15.93
N GLN A 436 33.37 2.86 -16.92
CA GLN A 436 33.41 3.28 -18.32
C GLN A 436 32.01 3.60 -18.83
N ALA A 437 31.01 2.76 -18.55
CA ALA A 437 29.63 2.98 -18.98
C ALA A 437 29.02 4.26 -18.36
N ILE A 438 29.28 4.49 -17.05
CA ILE A 438 28.87 5.73 -16.36
C ILE A 438 29.52 6.96 -17.01
N GLY A 439 30.85 6.93 -17.21
CA GLY A 439 31.60 8.03 -17.81
C GLY A 439 31.06 8.40 -19.21
N ASN A 440 30.87 7.41 -20.08
CA ASN A 440 30.32 7.61 -21.42
C ASN A 440 28.90 8.23 -21.35
N ALA A 441 28.05 7.72 -20.47
CA ALA A 441 26.68 8.23 -20.32
C ALA A 441 26.66 9.70 -19.87
N LEU A 442 27.53 10.08 -18.93
CA LEU A 442 27.65 11.45 -18.46
C LEU A 442 28.18 12.40 -19.53
N GLN A 443 29.19 11.95 -20.33
CA GLN A 443 29.71 12.72 -21.46
C GLN A 443 28.66 12.97 -22.55
N ASP A 444 27.78 11.97 -22.79
CA ASP A 444 26.67 12.08 -23.72
C ASP A 444 25.47 12.89 -23.17
N GLY A 445 25.57 13.48 -21.98
CA GLY A 445 24.50 14.21 -21.31
C GLY A 445 23.31 13.31 -20.92
N LYS A 446 23.56 11.99 -20.73
CA LYS A 446 22.57 11.01 -20.35
C LYS A 446 22.55 10.78 -18.84
N GLN A 447 21.53 10.08 -18.39
CA GLN A 447 21.33 9.75 -16.99
C GLN A 447 21.66 8.30 -16.68
N VAL A 448 22.04 8.06 -15.44
CA VAL A 448 22.44 6.74 -14.93
C VAL A 448 21.61 6.41 -13.70
N ILE A 449 21.20 5.14 -13.60
CA ILE A 449 20.60 4.59 -12.39
C ILE A 449 21.57 3.56 -11.80
N LEU A 450 21.88 3.67 -10.52
CA LEU A 450 22.66 2.68 -9.77
C LEU A 450 21.74 2.00 -8.74
N PHE A 451 21.55 0.72 -8.95
CA PHE A 451 20.68 -0.10 -8.10
C PHE A 451 21.51 -0.90 -7.10
N GLN A 452 21.16 -0.76 -5.82
CA GLN A 452 21.69 -1.58 -4.74
C GLN A 452 20.56 -2.18 -3.93
N ASN A 453 20.45 -3.50 -3.86
CA ASN A 453 19.48 -4.13 -2.97
C ASN A 453 19.94 -4.01 -1.51
N ARG A 454 19.18 -3.26 -0.69
CA ARG A 454 19.51 -2.99 0.72
C ARG A 454 19.21 -4.16 1.66
N ARG A 455 18.43 -5.16 1.24
CA ARG A 455 18.07 -6.28 2.12
C ARG A 455 19.31 -7.12 2.43
N GLY A 456 19.84 -6.98 3.68
CA GLY A 456 21.01 -7.72 4.17
C GLY A 456 22.29 -6.89 4.38
N PHE A 457 22.39 -5.67 3.86
CA PHE A 457 23.59 -4.81 3.96
C PHE A 457 23.35 -3.47 4.65
N ALA A 458 22.71 -3.51 5.81
CA ALA A 458 22.73 -2.32 6.68
C ALA A 458 24.18 -2.03 7.10
N PRO A 459 24.67 -0.79 7.02
CA PRO A 459 26.01 -0.46 7.48
C PRO A 459 26.14 -0.85 8.96
N ARG A 460 27.07 -1.72 9.25
CA ARG A 460 27.35 -2.24 10.59
C ARG A 460 28.79 -2.00 10.96
N ILE A 461 29.08 -1.89 12.24
CA ILE A 461 30.43 -1.92 12.74
C ILE A 461 30.89 -3.38 12.87
N GLU A 462 32.14 -3.61 12.55
CA GLU A 462 32.81 -4.88 12.74
C GLU A 462 34.23 -4.62 13.28
N CYS A 463 34.60 -5.35 14.33
CA CYS A 463 35.98 -5.33 14.79
C CYS A 463 36.85 -6.19 13.88
N THR A 464 37.90 -5.62 13.30
CA THR A 464 38.79 -6.36 12.39
C THR A 464 39.70 -7.38 13.11
N GLU A 465 39.86 -7.25 14.42
CA GLU A 465 40.68 -8.15 15.23
C GLU A 465 39.93 -9.43 15.67
N CYS A 466 38.70 -9.26 16.20
CA CYS A 466 37.95 -10.40 16.78
C CYS A 466 36.63 -10.70 16.04
N GLY A 467 36.29 -9.95 14.98
CA GLY A 467 35.03 -10.15 14.25
C GLY A 467 33.76 -9.72 14.98
N TRP A 468 33.88 -9.03 16.11
CA TRP A 468 32.72 -8.58 16.87
C TRP A 468 31.84 -7.61 16.06
N VAL A 469 30.52 -7.84 16.13
CA VAL A 469 29.51 -6.99 15.50
C VAL A 469 28.46 -6.60 16.57
N PRO A 470 28.10 -5.30 16.73
CA PRO A 470 27.12 -4.87 17.71
C PRO A 470 25.73 -5.42 17.38
N LYS A 471 25.10 -6.02 18.38
CA LYS A 471 23.74 -6.53 18.33
C LYS A 471 22.83 -5.75 19.26
N CYS A 472 21.57 -5.68 18.94
CA CYS A 472 20.57 -5.10 19.82
C CYS A 472 20.40 -5.94 21.08
N THR A 473 20.31 -5.30 22.25
CA THR A 473 20.08 -5.99 23.53
C THR A 473 18.68 -6.59 23.60
N ASN A 474 17.71 -6.01 22.90
CA ASN A 474 16.30 -6.41 22.91
C ASN A 474 15.90 -7.32 21.74
N CYS A 475 16.71 -7.36 20.67
CA CYS A 475 16.43 -8.07 19.43
C CYS A 475 17.65 -8.87 18.98
N ASP A 476 17.45 -10.00 18.31
CA ASP A 476 18.56 -10.79 17.74
C ASP A 476 18.97 -10.26 16.36
N VAL A 477 19.19 -8.96 16.26
CA VAL A 477 19.58 -8.30 15.01
C VAL A 477 20.81 -7.43 15.21
N THR A 478 21.61 -7.32 14.18
CA THR A 478 22.73 -6.38 14.10
C THR A 478 22.23 -4.95 14.11
N LEU A 479 22.92 -4.07 14.81
CA LEU A 479 22.63 -2.65 14.83
C LEU A 479 23.12 -1.97 13.54
N THR A 480 22.31 -1.03 13.05
CA THR A 480 22.63 -0.21 11.86
C THR A 480 23.33 1.06 12.28
N VAL A 481 24.38 1.42 11.56
CA VAL A 481 25.15 2.66 11.75
C VAL A 481 24.44 3.83 11.08
N HIS A 482 24.18 4.91 11.84
CA HIS A 482 23.75 6.21 11.33
C HIS A 482 24.88 7.22 11.53
N LYS A 483 25.76 7.34 10.51
CA LYS A 483 26.96 8.16 10.60
C LYS A 483 26.68 9.64 10.92
N ASN A 484 25.67 10.21 10.26
CA ASN A 484 25.29 11.62 10.44
C ASN A 484 24.85 11.95 11.88
N LEU A 485 24.34 10.97 12.61
CA LEU A 485 23.90 11.10 14.00
C LEU A 485 24.89 10.53 15.02
N ASN A 486 25.98 9.93 14.53
CA ASN A 486 27.00 9.23 15.31
C ASN A 486 26.40 8.23 16.32
N LEU A 487 25.42 7.46 15.87
CA LEU A 487 24.73 6.46 16.68
C LEU A 487 24.48 5.15 15.93
N LEU A 488 24.19 4.11 16.70
CA LEU A 488 23.70 2.83 16.23
C LEU A 488 22.20 2.72 16.52
N SER A 489 21.40 2.16 15.64
CA SER A 489 19.97 1.95 15.88
C SER A 489 19.52 0.54 15.52
N CYS A 490 18.53 0.06 16.25
CA CYS A 490 17.81 -1.16 15.94
C CYS A 490 16.56 -0.80 15.13
N HIS A 491 16.50 -1.18 13.86
CA HIS A 491 15.33 -0.93 13.00
C HIS A 491 14.08 -1.76 13.34
N TYR A 492 14.18 -2.69 14.32
CA TYR A 492 13.05 -3.49 14.79
C TYR A 492 12.36 -2.93 16.02
N CYS A 493 13.13 -2.43 17.00
CA CYS A 493 12.55 -1.86 18.23
C CYS A 493 12.74 -0.35 18.36
N GLY A 494 13.51 0.27 17.46
CA GLY A 494 13.82 1.71 17.47
C GLY A 494 14.84 2.11 18.54
N PHE A 495 15.40 1.16 19.31
CA PHE A 495 16.35 1.50 20.35
C PHE A 495 17.65 2.00 19.76
N THR A 496 18.22 3.06 20.34
CA THR A 496 19.46 3.69 19.90
C THR A 496 20.59 3.45 20.89
N TYR A 497 21.81 3.33 20.37
CA TYR A 497 23.03 3.09 21.13
C TYR A 497 24.10 4.06 20.68
N SER A 498 24.97 4.46 21.61
CA SER A 498 26.13 5.29 21.27
C SER A 498 27.12 4.51 20.39
N MET A 499 27.84 5.23 19.54
CA MET A 499 28.91 4.65 18.73
C MET A 499 30.06 4.21 19.65
N PRO A 500 30.46 2.95 19.67
CA PRO A 500 31.61 2.52 20.48
C PRO A 500 32.91 3.01 19.87
N THR A 501 33.81 3.51 20.71
CA THR A 501 35.16 3.93 20.34
C THR A 501 36.14 2.78 20.35
N LYS A 502 35.87 1.77 21.20
CA LYS A 502 36.66 0.53 21.33
C LYS A 502 35.77 -0.68 21.26
N CYS A 503 36.27 -1.79 20.77
CA CYS A 503 35.55 -3.05 20.74
C CYS A 503 35.24 -3.53 22.18
N PRO A 504 33.97 -3.72 22.55
CA PRO A 504 33.64 -4.21 23.89
C PRO A 504 34.14 -5.62 24.19
N GLN A 505 34.44 -6.41 23.15
CA GLN A 505 34.86 -7.79 23.29
C GLN A 505 36.38 -7.96 23.44
N CYS A 506 37.20 -7.21 22.69
CA CYS A 506 38.67 -7.36 22.71
C CYS A 506 39.42 -6.08 23.02
N GLY A 507 38.76 -4.94 23.27
CA GLY A 507 39.38 -3.66 23.58
C GLY A 507 40.05 -2.94 22.38
N SER A 508 40.09 -3.53 21.20
CA SER A 508 40.70 -2.95 20.00
C SER A 508 39.96 -1.70 19.52
N GLU A 509 40.71 -0.70 19.08
CA GLU A 509 40.18 0.52 18.44
C GLU A 509 39.89 0.31 16.92
N LYS A 510 40.28 -0.85 16.37
CA LYS A 510 40.11 -1.18 14.94
C LYS A 510 38.67 -1.58 14.61
N LEU A 511 37.76 -0.65 14.80
CA LEU A 511 36.35 -0.78 14.43
C LEU A 511 36.14 -0.20 13.03
N VAL A 512 35.69 -1.04 12.10
CA VAL A 512 35.45 -0.66 10.70
C VAL A 512 33.97 -0.72 10.37
N SER A 513 33.44 0.30 9.71
CA SER A 513 32.09 0.27 9.17
C SER A 513 32.07 -0.65 7.94
N ARG A 514 31.45 -1.82 8.07
CA ARG A 514 31.20 -2.77 6.99
C ARG A 514 29.77 -2.58 6.46
N GLY A 515 29.61 -2.82 5.18
CA GLY A 515 28.35 -2.67 4.46
C GLY A 515 28.37 -1.46 3.52
N TYR A 516 27.81 -1.66 2.34
CA TYR A 516 27.69 -0.61 1.33
C TYR A 516 26.27 -0.07 1.37
N GLY A 517 25.97 0.84 2.28
CA GLY A 517 24.73 1.63 2.21
C GLY A 517 24.77 2.55 0.99
N THR A 518 23.60 2.98 0.54
CA THR A 518 23.43 3.95 -0.56
C THR A 518 24.23 5.23 -0.35
N GLU A 519 24.43 5.66 0.91
CA GLU A 519 25.27 6.80 1.28
C GLU A 519 26.75 6.60 0.92
N LYS A 520 27.30 5.42 1.17
CA LYS A 520 28.68 5.13 0.81
C LYS A 520 28.87 5.05 -0.72
N ILE A 521 27.87 4.54 -1.43
CA ILE A 521 27.86 4.53 -2.90
C ILE A 521 27.81 5.97 -3.42
N GLU A 522 26.99 6.81 -2.84
CA GLU A 522 26.90 8.24 -3.18
C GLU A 522 28.25 8.93 -3.02
N ASN A 523 28.92 8.75 -1.88
CA ASN A 523 30.23 9.34 -1.63
C ASN A 523 31.28 8.85 -2.63
N GLN A 524 31.34 7.56 -2.92
CA GLN A 524 32.26 7.00 -3.92
C GLN A 524 31.97 7.53 -5.33
N VAL A 525 30.70 7.66 -5.72
CA VAL A 525 30.35 8.22 -7.02
C VAL A 525 30.78 9.68 -7.13
N ARG A 526 30.61 10.48 -6.05
CA ARG A 526 31.09 11.89 -6.02
C ARG A 526 32.60 12.02 -6.11
N GLU A 527 33.35 11.08 -5.51
CA GLU A 527 34.81 11.03 -5.61
C GLU A 527 35.28 10.65 -7.04
N LEU A 528 34.60 9.65 -7.66
CA LEU A 528 34.96 9.15 -8.99
C LEU A 528 34.48 10.04 -10.13
N PHE A 529 33.40 10.75 -9.94
CA PHE A 529 32.75 11.65 -10.91
C PHE A 529 32.38 12.98 -10.26
N PRO A 530 33.33 13.88 -10.02
CA PRO A 530 33.09 15.15 -9.32
C PRO A 530 32.04 16.05 -10.00
N GLU A 531 31.92 15.95 -11.33
CA GLU A 531 30.94 16.70 -12.13
C GLU A 531 29.50 16.12 -12.05
N ALA A 532 29.35 14.94 -11.44
CA ALA A 532 28.04 14.28 -11.38
C ALA A 532 27.13 14.94 -10.33
N ARG A 533 25.89 15.17 -10.73
CA ARG A 533 24.83 15.63 -9.84
C ARG A 533 24.03 14.41 -9.37
N VAL A 534 24.41 13.94 -8.19
CA VAL A 534 23.93 12.68 -7.63
C VAL A 534 22.72 12.92 -6.74
N ALA A 535 21.68 12.11 -6.90
CA ALA A 535 20.55 12.00 -5.98
C ALA A 535 20.44 10.58 -5.41
N ARG A 536 19.99 10.48 -4.17
CA ARG A 536 19.74 9.22 -3.47
C ARG A 536 18.26 9.02 -3.17
N MET A 537 17.74 7.83 -3.47
CA MET A 537 16.36 7.44 -3.24
C MET A 537 16.31 6.15 -2.41
N ASP A 538 16.19 6.31 -1.10
CA ASP A 538 16.03 5.24 -0.13
C ASP A 538 15.07 5.65 1.01
N LEU A 539 14.84 4.77 1.97
CA LEU A 539 13.96 5.07 3.09
C LEU A 539 14.42 6.30 3.90
N ASP A 540 15.74 6.53 4.01
CA ASP A 540 16.28 7.61 4.82
C ASP A 540 16.09 8.98 4.16
N THR A 541 16.07 9.03 2.81
CA THR A 541 15.90 10.26 2.04
C THR A 541 14.45 10.56 1.65
N THR A 542 13.54 9.58 1.82
CA THR A 542 12.16 9.64 1.33
C THR A 542 11.11 9.54 2.45
N HIS A 543 11.44 9.97 3.67
CA HIS A 543 10.51 9.93 4.80
C HIS A 543 9.24 10.76 4.59
N THR A 544 9.32 11.85 3.82
CA THR A 544 8.17 12.70 3.50
C THR A 544 7.76 12.54 2.04
N ARG A 545 6.46 12.69 1.77
CA ARG A 545 5.92 12.68 0.41
C ARG A 545 6.61 13.70 -0.49
N ASN A 546 6.79 14.92 -0.01
CA ASN A 546 7.40 16.01 -0.77
C ASN A 546 8.87 15.72 -1.13
N ALA A 547 9.63 15.04 -0.26
CA ALA A 547 11.02 14.67 -0.54
C ALA A 547 11.10 13.64 -1.68
N TYR A 548 10.24 12.61 -1.65
CA TYR A 548 10.13 11.61 -2.71
C TYR A 548 9.76 12.24 -4.06
N GLU A 549 8.71 13.05 -4.09
CA GLU A 549 8.23 13.73 -5.30
C GLU A 549 9.28 14.68 -5.88
N ARG A 550 10.01 15.40 -5.02
CA ARG A 550 11.10 16.30 -5.44
C ARG A 550 12.24 15.54 -6.11
N ILE A 551 12.71 14.43 -5.53
CA ILE A 551 13.79 13.62 -6.12
C ILE A 551 13.41 13.14 -7.53
N ILE A 552 12.17 12.67 -7.70
CA ILE A 552 11.66 12.23 -9.00
C ILE A 552 11.58 13.39 -9.98
N ALA A 553 11.05 14.55 -9.57
CA ALA A 553 10.92 15.72 -10.42
C ALA A 553 12.29 16.26 -10.84
N ASP A 554 13.28 16.30 -9.93
CA ASP A 554 14.64 16.74 -10.20
C ASP A 554 15.35 15.81 -11.18
N PHE A 555 15.18 14.50 -11.03
CA PHE A 555 15.77 13.54 -11.94
C PHE A 555 15.08 13.55 -13.32
N SER A 556 13.75 13.62 -13.35
CA SER A 556 13.00 13.72 -14.61
C SER A 556 13.32 14.99 -15.40
N ALA A 557 13.57 16.11 -14.70
CA ALA A 557 13.94 17.38 -15.31
C ALA A 557 15.45 17.47 -15.69
N GLY A 558 16.24 16.42 -15.45
CA GLY A 558 17.68 16.43 -15.71
C GLY A 558 18.51 17.29 -14.77
N ARG A 559 17.93 17.79 -13.65
CA ARG A 559 18.67 18.52 -12.62
C ARG A 559 19.67 17.63 -11.88
N THR A 560 19.39 16.33 -11.81
CA THR A 560 20.32 15.29 -11.37
C THR A 560 20.55 14.29 -12.50
N ASN A 561 21.78 13.77 -12.61
CA ASN A 561 22.17 12.87 -13.69
C ASN A 561 22.52 11.44 -13.22
N ILE A 562 22.78 11.24 -11.93
CA ILE A 562 22.92 9.91 -11.33
C ILE A 562 21.90 9.73 -10.22
N LEU A 563 21.09 8.68 -10.31
CA LEU A 563 20.15 8.28 -9.27
C LEU A 563 20.60 6.97 -8.63
N ILE A 564 20.93 7.02 -7.33
CA ILE A 564 21.29 5.84 -6.56
C ILE A 564 20.08 5.43 -5.73
N GLY A 565 19.68 4.17 -5.79
CA GLY A 565 18.54 3.76 -4.98
C GLY A 565 18.39 2.27 -4.78
N THR A 566 17.40 1.95 -3.97
CA THR A 566 17.01 0.59 -3.60
C THR A 566 15.78 0.16 -4.40
N GLN A 567 15.01 -0.77 -3.92
CA GLN A 567 13.76 -1.24 -4.56
C GLN A 567 12.78 -0.11 -4.95
N MET A 568 12.94 1.10 -4.41
CA MET A 568 12.07 2.23 -4.77
C MET A 568 12.24 2.70 -6.22
N ILE A 569 13.43 2.55 -6.80
CA ILE A 569 13.69 2.96 -8.20
C ILE A 569 13.23 1.91 -9.23
N SER A 570 12.98 0.68 -8.80
CA SER A 570 12.49 -0.37 -9.72
C SER A 570 11.00 -0.21 -10.06
N LYS A 571 10.22 0.60 -9.29
CA LYS A 571 8.77 0.59 -9.30
C LYS A 571 8.16 1.88 -9.82
N GLY A 572 7.23 1.76 -10.78
CA GLY A 572 6.29 2.82 -11.18
C GLY A 572 6.89 4.14 -11.68
N LEU A 573 8.20 4.22 -11.90
CA LEU A 573 8.90 5.41 -12.37
C LEU A 573 9.21 5.30 -13.85
N ASP A 574 9.00 6.39 -14.56
CA ASP A 574 9.26 6.52 -15.98
C ASP A 574 10.25 7.66 -16.24
N PHE A 575 11.45 7.33 -16.73
CA PHE A 575 12.49 8.30 -17.04
C PHE A 575 12.95 8.17 -18.49
N ASP A 576 12.87 9.24 -19.23
CA ASP A 576 13.13 9.26 -20.67
C ASP A 576 14.61 9.24 -21.07
N ASN A 577 15.51 9.72 -20.18
CA ASN A 577 16.91 9.99 -20.52
C ASN A 577 17.92 9.03 -19.90
N VAL A 578 17.45 7.93 -19.30
CA VAL A 578 18.32 6.91 -18.69
C VAL A 578 18.89 6.00 -19.75
N SER A 579 20.22 6.05 -19.95
CA SER A 579 20.96 5.19 -20.90
C SER A 579 21.63 4.00 -20.23
N VAL A 580 22.09 4.15 -18.99
CA VAL A 580 22.81 3.12 -18.24
C VAL A 580 22.13 2.80 -16.92
N VAL A 581 22.04 1.51 -16.62
CA VAL A 581 21.61 0.99 -15.32
C VAL A 581 22.71 0.07 -14.79
N GLY A 582 23.22 0.35 -13.58
CA GLY A 582 24.18 -0.50 -12.87
C GLY A 582 23.51 -1.29 -11.75
N ILE A 583 23.51 -2.61 -11.82
CA ILE A 583 23.14 -3.50 -10.72
C ILE A 583 24.43 -3.88 -10.00
N LEU A 584 24.63 -3.32 -8.80
CA LEU A 584 25.93 -3.35 -8.12
C LEU A 584 26.27 -4.70 -7.48
N ASP A 585 25.25 -5.45 -7.04
CA ASP A 585 25.40 -6.74 -6.36
C ASP A 585 24.15 -7.60 -6.57
N ALA A 586 24.17 -8.46 -7.60
CA ALA A 586 23.07 -9.37 -7.87
C ALA A 586 23.03 -10.55 -6.87
N ASP A 587 24.20 -10.96 -6.35
CA ASP A 587 24.30 -12.08 -5.41
C ASP A 587 23.52 -11.82 -4.11
N ALA A 588 23.46 -10.57 -3.66
CA ALA A 588 22.71 -10.20 -2.45
C ALA A 588 21.21 -10.50 -2.56
N MET A 589 20.65 -10.55 -3.77
CA MET A 589 19.25 -10.91 -4.00
C MET A 589 19.06 -12.41 -4.03
N MET A 590 20.00 -13.16 -4.64
CA MET A 590 19.91 -14.59 -4.82
C MET A 590 20.22 -15.38 -3.54
N ASN A 591 21.11 -14.86 -2.69
CA ASN A 591 21.55 -15.54 -1.46
C ASN A 591 20.65 -15.24 -0.23
N TYR A 592 19.46 -14.70 -0.44
CA TYR A 592 18.50 -14.52 0.65
C TYR A 592 17.93 -15.89 1.08
N PRO A 593 17.85 -16.20 2.39
CA PRO A 593 17.41 -17.52 2.87
C PRO A 593 15.89 -17.66 2.82
N ASP A 594 15.34 -17.66 1.62
CA ASP A 594 13.92 -17.82 1.33
C ASP A 594 13.74 -18.61 0.03
N PHE A 595 12.73 -19.48 -0.04
CA PHE A 595 12.44 -20.26 -1.25
C PHE A 595 12.04 -19.40 -2.46
N ARG A 596 11.63 -18.13 -2.22
CA ARG A 596 11.31 -17.14 -3.25
C ARG A 596 12.51 -16.30 -3.68
N ALA A 597 13.70 -16.55 -3.15
CA ALA A 597 14.88 -15.70 -3.41
C ALA A 597 15.17 -15.54 -4.91
N TYR A 598 15.17 -16.65 -5.66
CA TYR A 598 15.39 -16.62 -7.11
C TYR A 598 14.26 -15.91 -7.87
N GLU A 599 12.99 -16.13 -7.45
CA GLU A 599 11.85 -15.43 -8.03
C GLU A 599 11.98 -13.92 -7.85
N HIS A 600 12.23 -13.47 -6.63
CA HIS A 600 12.41 -12.04 -6.33
C HIS A 600 13.65 -11.45 -7.02
N ALA A 601 14.74 -12.21 -7.12
CA ALA A 601 15.95 -11.77 -7.81
C ALA A 601 15.69 -11.57 -9.31
N PHE A 602 15.08 -12.54 -9.98
CA PHE A 602 14.70 -12.43 -11.39
C PHE A 602 13.78 -11.23 -11.66
N MET A 603 12.70 -11.10 -10.87
CA MET A 603 11.75 -9.99 -10.98
C MET A 603 12.44 -8.64 -10.81
N MET A 604 13.29 -8.52 -9.79
CA MET A 604 13.98 -7.27 -9.49
C MET A 604 14.98 -6.89 -10.57
N MET A 605 15.81 -7.84 -11.02
CA MET A 605 16.77 -7.62 -12.10
C MET A 605 16.07 -7.24 -13.40
N SER A 606 14.99 -7.92 -13.76
CA SER A 606 14.20 -7.62 -14.96
C SER A 606 13.53 -6.25 -14.90
N GLN A 607 12.96 -5.88 -13.76
CA GLN A 607 12.29 -4.57 -13.58
C GLN A 607 13.29 -3.41 -13.62
N VAL A 608 14.41 -3.55 -12.92
CA VAL A 608 15.47 -2.52 -12.89
C VAL A 608 16.11 -2.38 -14.26
N SER A 609 16.39 -3.51 -14.94
CA SER A 609 16.88 -3.50 -16.33
C SER A 609 15.91 -2.77 -17.28
N GLY A 610 14.61 -2.98 -17.09
CA GLY A 610 13.59 -2.30 -17.88
C GLY A 610 13.56 -0.77 -17.76
N ARG A 611 14.34 -0.17 -16.85
CA ARG A 611 14.51 1.30 -16.73
C ARG A 611 15.51 1.87 -17.73
N ALA A 612 16.40 1.05 -18.28
CA ALA A 612 17.36 1.48 -19.30
C ALA A 612 16.71 1.54 -20.69
N GLY A 613 17.04 2.59 -21.45
CA GLY A 613 16.68 2.75 -22.87
C GLY A 613 15.22 3.14 -23.11
N ARG A 614 15.03 4.34 -23.67
CA ARG A 614 13.73 4.88 -24.09
C ARG A 614 13.92 5.86 -25.23
N LYS A 615 12.84 6.32 -25.85
CA LYS A 615 12.84 7.28 -26.98
C LYS A 615 13.74 6.85 -28.16
N GLY A 616 13.67 5.57 -28.55
CA GLY A 616 14.30 5.07 -29.77
C GLY A 616 15.78 4.67 -29.63
N ARG A 617 16.31 4.57 -28.41
CA ARG A 617 17.66 4.03 -28.14
C ARG A 617 17.59 2.86 -27.18
N GLN A 618 18.30 1.78 -27.54
CA GLN A 618 18.52 0.64 -26.65
C GLN A 618 19.36 1.06 -25.45
N GLY A 619 18.96 0.67 -24.24
CA GLY A 619 19.69 0.95 -23.02
C GLY A 619 20.74 -0.12 -22.71
N LEU A 620 21.70 0.23 -21.87
CA LEU A 620 22.74 -0.67 -21.37
C LEU A 620 22.56 -0.96 -19.89
N VAL A 621 22.58 -2.22 -19.52
CA VAL A 621 22.57 -2.66 -18.12
C VAL A 621 23.89 -3.34 -17.81
N ILE A 622 24.58 -2.91 -16.76
CA ILE A 622 25.76 -3.59 -16.25
C ILE A 622 25.37 -4.37 -15.00
N LEU A 623 25.34 -5.69 -15.11
CA LEU A 623 24.98 -6.60 -14.03
C LEU A 623 26.24 -7.19 -13.40
N GLN A 624 26.57 -6.80 -12.19
CA GLN A 624 27.73 -7.29 -11.44
C GLN A 624 27.34 -8.45 -10.53
N THR A 625 28.04 -9.59 -10.66
CA THR A 625 27.81 -10.81 -9.87
C THR A 625 29.10 -11.61 -9.70
N LYS A 626 29.16 -12.41 -8.64
CA LYS A 626 30.22 -13.42 -8.42
C LYS A 626 29.85 -14.80 -9.00
N SER A 627 28.63 -14.92 -9.49
CA SER A 627 28.00 -16.19 -9.89
C SER A 627 27.44 -16.07 -11.31
N ALA A 628 28.24 -15.57 -12.24
CA ALA A 628 27.85 -15.27 -13.63
C ALA A 628 27.34 -16.51 -14.39
N GLU A 629 27.79 -17.72 -14.00
CA GLU A 629 27.41 -18.98 -14.58
C GLU A 629 26.03 -19.52 -14.21
N LEU A 630 25.38 -18.96 -13.18
CA LEU A 630 24.07 -19.43 -12.73
C LEU A 630 23.01 -19.33 -13.83
N PRO A 631 22.11 -20.33 -13.97
CA PRO A 631 21.05 -20.34 -14.98
C PRO A 631 20.19 -19.07 -14.94
N ILE A 632 19.82 -18.59 -13.74
CA ILE A 632 19.02 -17.38 -13.57
C ILE A 632 19.68 -16.15 -14.23
N ILE A 633 21.00 -16.01 -14.17
CA ILE A 633 21.70 -14.88 -14.80
C ILE A 633 21.54 -14.93 -16.32
N ARG A 634 21.71 -16.12 -16.92
CA ARG A 634 21.52 -16.31 -18.38
C ARG A 634 20.07 -16.03 -18.78
N GLN A 635 19.10 -16.47 -17.98
CA GLN A 635 17.68 -16.24 -18.23
C GLN A 635 17.31 -14.75 -18.14
N VAL A 636 17.89 -14.01 -17.19
CA VAL A 636 17.72 -12.56 -17.09
C VAL A 636 18.32 -11.85 -18.31
N VAL A 637 19.52 -12.24 -18.75
CA VAL A 637 20.20 -11.67 -19.93
C VAL A 637 19.39 -11.92 -21.21
N ALA A 638 18.84 -13.13 -21.35
CA ALA A 638 18.00 -13.51 -22.48
C ALA A 638 16.55 -12.99 -22.39
N HIS A 639 16.17 -12.32 -21.29
CA HIS A 639 14.79 -11.96 -20.99
C HIS A 639 13.82 -13.16 -21.05
N ASP A 640 14.31 -14.36 -20.72
CA ASP A 640 13.57 -15.61 -20.85
C ASP A 640 12.82 -15.97 -19.54
N PHE A 641 11.67 -15.32 -19.36
CA PHE A 641 10.78 -15.59 -18.24
C PHE A 641 10.18 -17.01 -18.29
N LYS A 642 9.96 -17.58 -19.49
CA LYS A 642 9.30 -18.89 -19.63
C LYS A 642 10.20 -20.02 -19.11
N SER A 643 11.45 -20.07 -19.55
CA SER A 643 12.41 -21.08 -19.06
C SER A 643 12.68 -20.91 -17.58
N PHE A 644 12.83 -19.66 -17.10
CA PHE A 644 12.96 -19.39 -15.67
C PHE A 644 11.79 -19.94 -14.85
N CYS A 645 10.55 -19.71 -15.31
CA CYS A 645 9.37 -20.23 -14.63
C CYS A 645 9.31 -21.75 -14.63
N ALA A 646 9.67 -22.40 -15.74
CA ALA A 646 9.67 -23.86 -15.83
C ALA A 646 10.63 -24.46 -14.79
N ASP A 647 11.89 -24.02 -14.79
CA ASP A 647 12.92 -24.49 -13.85
C ASP A 647 12.49 -24.28 -12.39
N LEU A 648 11.93 -23.10 -12.07
CA LEU A 648 11.51 -22.77 -10.71
C LEU A 648 10.27 -23.54 -10.27
N LEU A 649 9.32 -23.79 -11.17
CA LEU A 649 8.13 -24.59 -10.86
C LEU A 649 8.50 -26.04 -10.61
N ASP A 650 9.43 -26.64 -11.38
CA ASP A 650 9.92 -27.98 -11.16
C ASP A 650 10.60 -28.11 -9.78
N GLU A 651 11.45 -27.14 -9.40
CA GLU A 651 12.06 -27.08 -8.07
C GLU A 651 10.99 -26.99 -6.96
N ARG A 652 9.96 -26.13 -7.13
CA ARG A 652 8.90 -25.97 -6.15
C ARG A 652 8.01 -27.20 -6.00
N ALA A 653 7.76 -27.93 -7.08
CA ALA A 653 7.05 -29.19 -7.03
C ALA A 653 7.85 -30.23 -6.21
N LEU A 654 9.16 -30.35 -6.48
CA LEU A 654 10.06 -31.27 -5.79
C LEU A 654 10.12 -31.00 -4.27
N PHE A 655 10.21 -29.71 -3.89
CA PHE A 655 10.36 -29.31 -2.49
C PHE A 655 9.07 -28.97 -1.78
N HIS A 656 7.91 -29.25 -2.37
CA HIS A 656 6.59 -29.02 -1.79
C HIS A 656 6.34 -27.55 -1.41
N TYR A 657 6.54 -26.65 -2.38
CA TYR A 657 6.30 -25.22 -2.24
C TYR A 657 5.10 -24.71 -3.09
N PRO A 658 4.55 -23.55 -2.80
CA PRO A 658 3.57 -22.90 -3.67
C PRO A 658 4.12 -22.71 -5.11
N PRO A 659 3.31 -22.94 -6.16
CA PRO A 659 1.83 -23.04 -6.16
C PRO A 659 1.27 -24.45 -5.93
N PHE A 660 2.09 -25.47 -5.74
CA PHE A 660 1.65 -26.87 -5.57
C PHE A 660 1.17 -27.18 -4.17
N PHE A 661 1.66 -26.44 -3.18
CA PHE A 661 1.33 -26.58 -1.77
C PHE A 661 0.95 -25.23 -1.17
N HIS A 662 0.10 -25.26 -0.15
CA HIS A 662 -0.13 -24.13 0.74
C HIS A 662 0.81 -24.17 1.92
N LEU A 663 1.33 -23.04 2.31
CA LEU A 663 2.18 -22.91 3.50
C LEU A 663 1.43 -22.22 4.63
N VAL A 664 1.52 -22.78 5.82
CA VAL A 664 1.06 -22.12 7.04
C VAL A 664 2.23 -22.06 8.01
N TYR A 665 2.69 -20.85 8.34
CA TYR A 665 3.67 -20.63 9.38
C TYR A 665 2.95 -20.37 10.71
N VAL A 666 3.26 -21.19 11.71
CA VAL A 666 2.79 -21.02 13.10
C VAL A 666 3.90 -20.40 13.90
N TYR A 667 3.67 -19.20 14.40
CA TYR A 667 4.63 -18.48 15.23
C TYR A 667 4.18 -18.49 16.68
N LEU A 668 5.12 -18.80 17.57
CA LEU A 668 4.94 -18.71 19.01
C LEU A 668 5.91 -17.66 19.54
N LYS A 669 5.39 -16.72 20.35
CA LYS A 669 6.18 -15.64 20.98
C LYS A 669 5.97 -15.61 22.48
N HIS A 670 7.07 -15.49 23.23
CA HIS A 670 7.05 -15.32 24.67
C HIS A 670 8.30 -14.60 25.16
N ASN A 671 8.23 -13.89 26.30
CA ASN A 671 9.37 -13.18 26.89
C ASN A 671 10.42 -14.13 27.52
N LYS A 672 10.03 -15.34 27.90
CA LYS A 672 10.93 -16.38 28.43
C LYS A 672 11.21 -17.42 27.35
N ASN A 673 12.51 -17.63 27.05
CA ASN A 673 12.94 -18.57 26.01
C ASN A 673 12.52 -20.02 26.30
N GLU A 674 12.61 -20.47 27.54
CA GLU A 674 12.26 -21.84 27.97
C GLU A 674 10.78 -22.15 27.72
N ILE A 675 9.89 -21.18 28.00
CA ILE A 675 8.44 -21.34 27.79
C ILE A 675 8.12 -21.42 26.31
N VAL A 676 8.68 -20.55 25.47
CA VAL A 676 8.40 -20.62 24.03
C VAL A 676 8.96 -21.87 23.38
N GLU A 677 10.10 -22.38 23.87
CA GLU A 677 10.72 -23.62 23.38
C GLU A 677 9.85 -24.83 23.73
N THR A 678 9.46 -24.97 25.01
CA THR A 678 8.57 -26.04 25.43
C THR A 678 7.22 -26.00 24.74
N ALA A 679 6.62 -24.81 24.63
CA ALA A 679 5.34 -24.62 23.94
C ALA A 679 5.44 -24.98 22.45
N ALA A 680 6.54 -24.63 21.79
CA ALA A 680 6.74 -24.93 20.36
C ALA A 680 6.91 -26.45 20.13
N LEU A 681 7.66 -27.13 20.99
CA LEU A 681 7.79 -28.60 20.91
C LEU A 681 6.44 -29.28 21.15
N GLU A 682 5.69 -28.85 22.16
CA GLU A 682 4.35 -29.38 22.45
C GLU A 682 3.37 -29.12 21.30
N MET A 683 3.34 -27.89 20.77
CA MET A 683 2.52 -27.53 19.60
C MET A 683 2.86 -28.39 18.38
N GLY A 684 4.16 -28.54 18.09
CA GLY A 684 4.63 -29.37 16.98
C GLY A 684 4.25 -30.84 17.15
N SER A 685 4.37 -31.39 18.36
CA SER A 685 3.96 -32.77 18.65
C SER A 685 2.46 -32.99 18.46
N ARG A 686 1.62 -32.08 18.98
CA ARG A 686 0.17 -32.15 18.82
C ARG A 686 -0.26 -32.00 17.36
N LEU A 687 0.36 -31.08 16.60
CA LEU A 687 0.07 -30.90 15.18
C LEU A 687 0.47 -32.12 14.34
N ARG A 688 1.57 -32.81 14.67
CA ARG A 688 1.99 -34.03 13.98
C ARG A 688 0.98 -35.17 14.10
N GLN A 689 0.16 -35.20 15.13
CA GLN A 689 -0.92 -36.18 15.28
C GLN A 689 -1.99 -36.05 14.18
N TYR A 690 -2.15 -34.83 13.61
CA TYR A 690 -3.13 -34.55 12.56
C TYR A 690 -2.52 -34.40 11.16
N PHE A 691 -1.28 -33.89 11.08
CA PHE A 691 -0.65 -33.53 9.81
C PHE A 691 0.58 -34.37 9.48
N SER A 692 0.99 -35.28 10.37
CA SER A 692 2.13 -36.21 10.17
C SER A 692 3.43 -35.50 9.75
N ASP A 693 4.00 -35.92 8.61
CA ASP A 693 5.25 -35.42 8.01
C ASP A 693 5.16 -34.03 7.37
N ARG A 694 3.93 -33.48 7.24
CA ARG A 694 3.71 -32.10 6.75
C ARG A 694 4.18 -31.01 7.70
N ILE A 695 4.60 -31.40 8.93
CA ILE A 695 5.08 -30.49 9.97
C ILE A 695 6.60 -30.45 10.01
N LEU A 696 7.18 -29.29 9.73
CA LEU A 696 8.61 -29.02 9.86
C LEU A 696 8.88 -28.10 11.05
N GLY A 697 9.96 -28.36 11.76
CA GLY A 697 10.32 -27.64 12.99
C GLY A 697 9.72 -28.26 14.25
N PRO A 698 9.66 -27.54 15.40
CA PRO A 698 9.87 -26.08 15.55
C PRO A 698 11.33 -25.66 15.38
N ASP A 699 11.54 -24.52 14.72
CA ASP A 699 12.85 -23.93 14.50
C ASP A 699 12.90 -22.45 14.94
N LYS A 700 14.12 -21.95 15.09
CA LYS A 700 14.37 -20.52 15.26
C LYS A 700 14.26 -19.83 13.89
N PRO A 701 13.37 -18.83 13.73
CA PRO A 701 13.38 -18.02 12.51
C PRO A 701 14.68 -17.20 12.42
N ALA A 702 14.98 -16.64 11.25
CA ALA A 702 16.19 -15.81 11.02
C ALA A 702 16.33 -14.70 12.07
N ILE A 703 15.21 -14.16 12.56
CA ILE A 703 15.15 -13.24 13.70
C ILE A 703 14.39 -13.95 14.81
N ALA A 704 15.14 -14.54 15.74
CA ALA A 704 14.58 -15.37 16.79
C ALA A 704 14.15 -14.57 18.03
N ARG A 705 14.43 -13.24 18.10
CA ARG A 705 14.02 -12.37 19.21
C ARG A 705 13.76 -10.95 18.69
N VAL A 706 12.61 -10.38 19.07
CA VAL A 706 12.21 -9.00 18.77
C VAL A 706 11.57 -8.36 20.01
N LYS A 707 12.01 -7.17 20.40
CA LYS A 707 11.48 -6.45 21.58
C LYS A 707 11.38 -7.34 22.83
N THR A 708 12.47 -8.04 23.15
CA THR A 708 12.56 -9.01 24.26
C THR A 708 11.73 -10.29 24.12
N MET A 709 10.89 -10.42 23.10
CA MET A 709 10.08 -11.60 22.83
C MET A 709 10.86 -12.63 22.02
N HIS A 710 11.05 -13.82 22.55
CA HIS A 710 11.63 -14.97 21.84
C HIS A 710 10.59 -15.58 20.89
N ILE A 711 11.03 -16.04 19.73
CA ILE A 711 10.16 -16.53 18.67
C ILE A 711 10.59 -17.94 18.27
N ARG A 712 9.59 -18.81 18.04
CA ARG A 712 9.75 -20.12 17.37
C ARG A 712 8.76 -20.20 16.23
N LYS A 713 9.13 -20.95 15.21
CA LYS A 713 8.35 -21.13 13.97
C LYS A 713 8.16 -22.61 13.68
N ILE A 714 6.93 -23.00 13.40
CA ILE A 714 6.57 -24.30 12.83
C ILE A 714 6.05 -24.03 11.42
N ILE A 715 6.43 -24.88 10.46
CA ILE A 715 5.98 -24.79 9.07
C ILE A 715 5.07 -25.98 8.80
N ILE A 716 3.92 -25.72 8.21
CA ILE A 716 2.98 -26.72 7.74
C ILE A 716 2.92 -26.61 6.21
N LYS A 717 3.18 -27.71 5.50
CA LYS A 717 3.04 -27.81 4.04
C LYS A 717 1.81 -28.63 3.71
N LEU A 718 0.84 -28.05 3.04
CA LEU A 718 -0.47 -28.67 2.74
C LEU A 718 -0.63 -28.79 1.24
N GLU A 719 -0.95 -29.97 0.75
CA GLU A 719 -1.21 -30.23 -0.67
C GLU A 719 -2.45 -29.47 -1.14
N ASN A 720 -2.48 -29.06 -2.40
CA ASN A 720 -3.68 -28.53 -3.02
C ASN A 720 -4.82 -29.56 -2.98
N GLY A 721 -6.03 -29.10 -2.62
CA GLY A 721 -7.22 -29.95 -2.52
C GLY A 721 -7.54 -30.47 -1.11
N ILE A 722 -6.67 -30.25 -0.13
CA ILE A 722 -7.01 -30.51 1.28
C ILE A 722 -8.15 -29.57 1.71
N ASP A 723 -9.07 -30.10 2.52
CA ASP A 723 -10.13 -29.30 3.13
C ASP A 723 -9.54 -28.24 4.08
N GLN A 724 -9.39 -27.03 3.55
CA GLN A 724 -8.85 -25.87 4.27
C GLN A 724 -9.68 -25.52 5.52
N LYS A 725 -10.99 -25.81 5.51
CA LYS A 725 -11.85 -25.56 6.68
C LYS A 725 -11.44 -26.48 7.82
N ARG A 726 -11.27 -27.76 7.53
CA ARG A 726 -10.85 -28.73 8.54
C ARG A 726 -9.44 -28.44 9.08
N VAL A 727 -8.52 -28.04 8.21
CA VAL A 727 -7.18 -27.61 8.64
C VAL A 727 -7.29 -26.49 9.67
N ARG A 728 -8.08 -25.46 9.38
CA ARG A 728 -8.27 -24.32 10.29
C ARG A 728 -8.92 -24.72 11.62
N GLU A 729 -9.91 -25.61 11.56
CA GLU A 729 -10.55 -26.15 12.76
C GLU A 729 -9.53 -26.87 13.67
N VAL A 730 -8.69 -27.71 13.09
CA VAL A 730 -7.61 -28.39 13.82
C VAL A 730 -6.63 -27.42 14.44
N LEU A 731 -6.17 -26.43 13.69
CA LEU A 731 -5.23 -25.40 14.19
C LEU A 731 -5.82 -24.64 15.38
N ARG A 732 -7.07 -24.18 15.25
CA ARG A 732 -7.79 -23.49 16.34
C ARG A 732 -8.00 -24.41 17.55
N TYR A 733 -8.34 -25.68 17.31
CA TYR A 733 -8.51 -26.67 18.38
C TYR A 733 -7.22 -26.89 19.16
N VAL A 734 -6.09 -27.14 18.47
CA VAL A 734 -4.78 -27.35 19.13
C VAL A 734 -4.37 -26.11 19.89
N GLN A 735 -4.54 -24.92 19.30
CA GLN A 735 -4.26 -23.65 19.99
C GLN A 735 -5.08 -23.51 21.27
N LYS A 736 -6.40 -23.76 21.20
CA LYS A 736 -7.30 -23.68 22.35
C LYS A 736 -6.90 -24.64 23.47
N GLN A 737 -6.53 -25.87 23.11
CA GLN A 737 -6.06 -26.88 24.06
C GLN A 737 -4.78 -26.42 24.77
N MET A 738 -3.82 -25.84 24.04
CA MET A 738 -2.58 -25.33 24.63
C MET A 738 -2.84 -24.14 25.57
N MET A 739 -3.72 -23.21 25.17
CA MET A 739 -4.00 -22.01 25.96
C MET A 739 -4.79 -22.29 27.25
N GLN A 740 -5.29 -23.52 27.45
CA GLN A 740 -5.87 -23.96 28.75
C GLN A 740 -4.81 -24.14 29.83
N ASP A 741 -3.55 -24.40 29.45
CA ASP A 741 -2.46 -24.52 30.41
C ASP A 741 -2.01 -23.14 30.89
N LYS A 742 -2.07 -22.93 32.20
CA LYS A 742 -1.68 -21.66 32.84
C LYS A 742 -0.23 -21.25 32.55
N ARG A 743 0.66 -22.20 32.25
CA ARG A 743 2.06 -21.91 31.88
C ARG A 743 2.13 -21.05 30.59
N TYR A 744 1.14 -21.18 29.71
CA TYR A 744 1.07 -20.50 28.39
C TYR A 744 0.16 -19.28 28.38
N ALA A 745 -0.32 -18.79 29.54
CA ALA A 745 -1.24 -17.64 29.60
C ALA A 745 -0.71 -16.36 28.92
N ALA A 746 0.62 -16.17 28.89
CA ALA A 746 1.28 -15.03 28.21
C ALA A 746 1.90 -15.40 26.87
N LEU A 747 1.61 -16.61 26.35
CA LEU A 747 2.09 -17.05 25.05
C LEU A 747 1.24 -16.41 23.92
N HIS A 748 1.91 -15.83 22.94
CA HIS A 748 1.26 -15.33 21.74
C HIS A 748 1.44 -16.33 20.59
N ILE A 749 0.36 -16.91 20.12
CA ILE A 749 0.33 -17.78 18.94
C ILE A 749 -0.36 -17.03 17.80
N TYR A 750 0.28 -16.99 16.64
CA TYR A 750 -0.32 -16.40 15.44
C TYR A 750 0.12 -17.16 14.18
N TYR A 751 -0.66 -16.99 13.15
CA TYR A 751 -0.50 -17.69 11.88
C TYR A 751 -0.11 -16.72 10.77
N ASP A 752 0.69 -17.21 9.83
CA ASP A 752 0.94 -16.55 8.56
C ASP A 752 0.66 -17.57 7.45
N VAL A 753 -0.47 -17.38 6.80
CA VAL A 753 -0.95 -18.26 5.73
C VAL A 753 -0.48 -17.69 4.40
N ASP A 754 0.08 -18.55 3.54
CA ASP A 754 0.73 -18.17 2.27
C ASP A 754 1.71 -17.00 2.46
N PRO A 755 2.81 -17.20 3.18
CA PRO A 755 3.84 -16.17 3.40
C PRO A 755 4.51 -15.79 2.10
N VAL A 756 4.94 -14.51 1.99
CA VAL A 756 5.61 -13.93 0.82
C VAL A 756 6.95 -13.29 1.19
#